data_e128ae87e4a343ee44bb86306b6601a3
#
_entry.id   e128ae87e4a343ee44bb86306b6601a3
#
_cell.length_a   1.000
_cell.length_b   1.000
_cell.length_c   1.000
_cell.angle_alpha   90.00
_cell.angle_beta   90.00
_cell.angle_gamma   90.00
#
_symmetry.space_group_name_H-M   'P 1'
#
loop_
_entity.id
_entity.type
_entity.pdbx_description
1 polymer ?
#
loop_
_entity_poly.entity_id
_entity_poly.type
_entity_poly.pdbx_seq_one_letter_code
_entity_poly.pdbx_strand_id
1 'polypeptide(L)'
;MAVTFSDSAVTAIEVGANKETDHVGNVAFEPVIADILAANGTGVDGVSGATFSSNAIRNAVNDAAEQAGCTNMDAFKAAGVAHEPQTAIEETYDVVVIGAGGAGIAAAAQAAQDGNTVLVIEKNAEVGGNTLVSGGQYQSVMPYLVWDPADPDATTGVGYDGNTYNKVVESVATLDELKTILGWSEEPFDEAYYKDHEFVAGDIAELSKHGVHAEYLQTLKDLKAEIQAYLDWAEPKVAEGAGQLTLFSTVNLHIFQTYYGGLRPSADMTSWIYGDYDLVKQFIEGGQTLKQWLEAQGSTFVEDTQPTLIGALWYRENEFVGATIDGVDYPGRWGTYFKAPMNTVLATSETAASNKIMLRTTAEELIVEDGRVTGVKATQYDGTPVTAHATKGVVIATGGYAANLQMVVDTNVYWSSDYLSTSTKTTNRSSLKGDGITMAQAVGADVTGMGFTQMMPISWVDNGNLAFGGGNYAIYINPTTGKRFVDETSERDVLSLAEFRNGIEHNGTKGVFIELANASSKIPGPYLYGNEDVEWRQYVRTVDQLAELFASLGLETDADTVRATIENYDKAVMAGEQPEGVKKTNPNALIGYAEKDESGKYLPETYKLDGVELRVRFMAPSTHHTMGGIKVDTERHALDAEDNVIPGLYAAGEVTGGIHGGNRLGGNAIVEIFVSGRTAAE
;
A
#
# COMPACT_ATOMS: atom_id res chain seq x y z
N MET A 1 12.78 -19.26 -21.11
CA MET A 1 13.64 -18.41 -21.94
C MET A 1 14.37 -19.30 -22.94
N ALA A 2 14.50 -18.90 -24.19
CA ALA A 2 15.33 -19.61 -25.19
C ALA A 2 16.58 -18.76 -25.46
N VAL A 3 17.77 -19.39 -25.43
CA VAL A 3 19.05 -18.71 -25.67
C VAL A 3 19.75 -19.41 -26.81
N THR A 4 20.17 -18.67 -27.81
CA THR A 4 20.88 -19.20 -28.98
C THR A 4 22.36 -18.78 -28.92
N PHE A 5 23.23 -19.76 -29.13
CA PHE A 5 24.68 -19.56 -29.15
C PHE A 5 25.24 -19.88 -30.53
N SER A 6 26.26 -19.15 -30.94
CA SER A 6 27.25 -19.59 -31.91
C SER A 6 28.41 -20.30 -31.20
N ASP A 7 29.43 -20.71 -31.94
CA ASP A 7 30.63 -21.34 -31.34
C ASP A 7 31.35 -20.43 -30.30
N SER A 8 31.07 -19.14 -30.28
CA SER A 8 31.82 -18.18 -29.46
C SER A 8 30.98 -17.06 -28.82
N ALA A 9 29.67 -16.99 -29.10
CA ALA A 9 28.85 -15.88 -28.62
C ALA A 9 27.39 -16.24 -28.39
N VAL A 10 26.73 -15.51 -27.46
CA VAL A 10 25.27 -15.44 -27.36
C VAL A 10 24.75 -14.62 -28.54
N THR A 11 23.88 -15.19 -29.35
CA THR A 11 23.40 -14.55 -30.59
C THR A 11 21.93 -14.13 -30.53
N ALA A 12 21.12 -14.77 -29.68
CA ALA A 12 19.74 -14.37 -29.43
C ALA A 12 19.25 -14.83 -28.06
N ILE A 13 18.38 -14.06 -27.46
CA ILE A 13 17.66 -14.39 -26.23
C ILE A 13 16.19 -14.05 -26.45
N GLU A 14 15.32 -15.06 -26.30
CA GLU A 14 13.87 -14.92 -26.45
C GLU A 14 13.18 -15.20 -25.12
N VAL A 15 12.40 -14.24 -24.63
CA VAL A 15 11.56 -14.42 -23.44
C VAL A 15 10.22 -15.02 -23.91
N GLY A 16 9.95 -16.26 -23.53
CA GLY A 16 8.67 -16.91 -23.79
C GLY A 16 7.56 -16.42 -22.85
N ALA A 17 6.46 -17.17 -22.80
CA ALA A 17 5.37 -16.90 -21.88
C ALA A 17 5.91 -16.81 -20.43
N ASN A 18 5.53 -15.77 -19.73
CA ASN A 18 6.00 -15.48 -18.38
C ASN A 18 4.85 -14.92 -17.53
N LYS A 19 5.09 -14.76 -16.24
CA LYS A 19 4.14 -14.18 -15.26
C LYS A 19 4.69 -12.89 -14.64
N GLU A 20 5.62 -12.21 -15.32
CA GLU A 20 6.15 -10.95 -14.82
C GLU A 20 5.06 -9.88 -14.77
N THR A 21 5.17 -9.01 -13.80
CA THR A 21 4.25 -7.88 -13.65
C THR A 21 4.59 -6.82 -14.69
N ASP A 22 3.60 -6.44 -15.51
CA ASP A 22 3.75 -5.37 -16.50
C ASP A 22 4.17 -4.05 -15.82
N HIS A 23 5.05 -3.31 -16.50
CA HIS A 23 5.64 -2.05 -16.03
C HIS A 23 6.47 -2.15 -14.72
N VAL A 24 6.67 -3.36 -14.20
CA VAL A 24 7.50 -3.62 -13.01
C VAL A 24 8.65 -4.58 -13.34
N GLY A 25 8.34 -5.82 -13.66
CA GLY A 25 9.35 -6.86 -13.92
C GLY A 25 9.78 -6.89 -15.39
N ASN A 26 8.82 -6.79 -16.30
CA ASN A 26 9.09 -6.87 -17.74
C ASN A 26 9.96 -5.72 -18.29
N VAL A 27 10.05 -4.60 -17.59
CA VAL A 27 10.95 -3.47 -17.97
C VAL A 27 12.43 -3.85 -17.96
N ALA A 28 12.80 -4.97 -17.35
CA ALA A 28 14.15 -5.51 -17.37
C ALA A 28 14.48 -6.26 -18.69
N PHE A 29 13.48 -6.70 -19.45
CA PHE A 29 13.73 -7.64 -20.56
C PHE A 29 14.60 -7.02 -21.63
N GLU A 30 14.19 -5.90 -22.20
CA GLU A 30 14.92 -5.27 -23.31
C GLU A 30 16.34 -4.82 -22.90
N PRO A 31 16.53 -4.00 -21.83
CA PRO A 31 17.85 -3.49 -21.53
C PRO A 31 18.83 -4.58 -21.07
N VAL A 32 18.41 -5.52 -20.22
CA VAL A 32 19.32 -6.59 -19.74
C VAL A 32 19.69 -7.54 -20.86
N ILE A 33 18.76 -7.87 -21.74
CA ILE A 33 19.03 -8.73 -22.91
C ILE A 33 19.99 -8.02 -23.89
N ALA A 34 19.77 -6.75 -24.17
CA ALA A 34 20.65 -5.97 -25.04
C ALA A 34 22.09 -5.93 -24.51
N ASP A 35 22.25 -5.69 -23.20
CA ASP A 35 23.56 -5.65 -22.56
C ASP A 35 24.24 -7.03 -22.54
N ILE A 36 23.51 -8.13 -22.29
CA ILE A 36 24.07 -9.50 -22.36
C ILE A 36 24.55 -9.81 -23.77
N LEU A 37 23.80 -9.46 -24.79
CA LEU A 37 24.19 -9.67 -26.19
C LEU A 37 25.43 -8.83 -26.56
N ALA A 38 25.50 -7.57 -26.10
CA ALA A 38 26.63 -6.69 -26.35
C ALA A 38 27.89 -7.13 -25.60
N ALA A 39 27.77 -7.56 -24.34
CA ALA A 39 28.85 -8.04 -23.51
C ALA A 39 29.33 -9.45 -23.88
N ASN A 40 28.50 -10.23 -24.57
CA ASN A 40 28.69 -11.67 -24.70
C ASN A 40 28.89 -12.34 -23.32
N GLY A 41 28.11 -11.93 -22.31
CA GLY A 41 28.21 -12.41 -20.94
C GLY A 41 27.15 -11.82 -20.03
N THR A 42 27.13 -12.24 -18.76
CA THR A 42 26.08 -11.90 -17.81
C THR A 42 26.51 -10.98 -16.66
N GLY A 43 27.73 -10.42 -16.72
CA GLY A 43 28.23 -9.41 -15.79
C GLY A 43 27.66 -8.02 -16.03
N VAL A 44 26.45 -7.94 -16.56
CA VAL A 44 25.75 -6.70 -16.91
C VAL A 44 24.96 -6.15 -15.74
N ASP A 45 24.69 -4.86 -15.75
CA ASP A 45 23.90 -4.22 -14.70
C ASP A 45 22.43 -4.68 -14.71
N GLY A 46 21.82 -4.69 -13.54
CA GLY A 46 20.39 -4.89 -13.40
C GLY A 46 19.62 -3.58 -13.58
N VAL A 47 18.35 -3.70 -13.95
CA VAL A 47 17.44 -2.56 -14.05
C VAL A 47 16.93 -2.19 -12.67
N SER A 48 17.11 -0.93 -12.26
CA SER A 48 16.59 -0.40 -11.01
C SER A 48 15.08 -0.58 -10.94
N GLY A 49 14.59 -1.07 -9.79
CA GLY A 49 13.17 -1.38 -9.60
C GLY A 49 12.71 -2.73 -10.18
N ALA A 50 13.55 -3.43 -10.98
CA ALA A 50 13.27 -4.74 -11.56
C ALA A 50 14.39 -5.77 -11.26
N THR A 51 14.95 -5.73 -10.07
CA THR A 51 16.14 -6.51 -9.66
C THR A 51 15.92 -8.01 -9.76
N PHE A 52 14.75 -8.51 -9.33
CA PHE A 52 14.43 -9.95 -9.39
C PHE A 52 14.38 -10.44 -10.83
N SER A 53 13.70 -9.72 -11.71
CA SER A 53 13.58 -10.05 -13.13
C SER A 53 14.94 -9.96 -13.84
N SER A 54 15.75 -8.94 -13.54
CA SER A 54 17.12 -8.82 -14.05
C SER A 54 17.98 -10.01 -13.64
N ASN A 55 17.91 -10.43 -12.37
CA ASN A 55 18.64 -11.60 -11.88
C ASN A 55 18.14 -12.90 -12.52
N ALA A 56 16.81 -13.04 -12.69
CA ALA A 56 16.24 -14.22 -13.34
C ALA A 56 16.72 -14.38 -14.78
N ILE A 57 16.80 -13.27 -15.54
CA ILE A 57 17.33 -13.26 -16.90
C ILE A 57 18.81 -13.71 -16.90
N ARG A 58 19.66 -13.08 -16.07
CA ARG A 58 21.09 -13.41 -15.97
C ARG A 58 21.31 -14.88 -15.59
N ASN A 59 20.55 -15.38 -14.60
CA ASN A 59 20.65 -16.77 -14.16
C ASN A 59 20.21 -17.76 -15.26
N ALA A 60 19.11 -17.49 -15.94
CA ALA A 60 18.63 -18.33 -17.03
C ALA A 60 19.63 -18.40 -18.22
N VAL A 61 20.32 -17.27 -18.50
CA VAL A 61 21.35 -17.23 -19.53
C VAL A 61 22.63 -17.98 -19.08
N ASN A 62 23.00 -17.88 -17.80
CA ASN A 62 24.09 -18.67 -17.22
C ASN A 62 23.83 -20.17 -17.34
N ASP A 63 22.63 -20.61 -16.94
CA ASP A 63 22.23 -22.03 -17.03
C ASP A 63 22.26 -22.52 -18.48
N ALA A 64 21.79 -21.70 -19.42
CA ALA A 64 21.84 -22.02 -20.84
C ALA A 64 23.27 -22.11 -21.38
N ALA A 65 24.18 -21.23 -20.93
CA ALA A 65 25.59 -21.24 -21.32
C ALA A 65 26.32 -22.49 -20.78
N GLU A 66 26.02 -22.90 -19.55
CA GLU A 66 26.52 -24.14 -18.99
C GLU A 66 26.03 -25.37 -19.79
N GLN A 67 24.74 -25.41 -20.14
CA GLN A 67 24.17 -26.46 -20.97
C GLN A 67 24.76 -26.50 -22.38
N ALA A 68 25.13 -25.37 -22.94
CA ALA A 68 25.77 -25.22 -24.24
C ALA A 68 27.27 -25.60 -24.21
N GLY A 69 27.84 -25.85 -23.02
CA GLY A 69 29.23 -26.27 -22.85
C GLY A 69 30.23 -25.09 -22.80
N CYS A 70 29.84 -23.95 -22.26
CA CYS A 70 30.75 -22.84 -22.03
C CYS A 70 31.94 -23.27 -21.18
N THR A 71 33.15 -23.12 -21.70
CA THR A 71 34.39 -23.63 -21.08
C THR A 71 34.96 -22.71 -20.00
N ASN A 72 34.51 -21.44 -19.95
CA ASN A 72 34.96 -20.44 -18.96
C ASN A 72 33.77 -19.61 -18.44
N MET A 73 33.00 -20.25 -17.56
CA MET A 73 31.82 -19.61 -16.95
C MET A 73 32.18 -18.41 -16.08
N ASP A 74 33.34 -18.39 -15.44
CA ASP A 74 33.76 -17.24 -14.61
C ASP A 74 33.97 -15.99 -15.48
N ALA A 75 34.62 -16.15 -16.62
CA ALA A 75 34.79 -15.05 -17.57
C ALA A 75 33.43 -14.62 -18.18
N PHE A 76 32.54 -15.56 -18.49
CA PHE A 76 31.22 -15.28 -19.01
C PHE A 76 30.36 -14.52 -17.99
N LYS A 77 30.37 -14.94 -16.71
CA LYS A 77 29.67 -14.25 -15.63
C LYS A 77 30.26 -12.88 -15.29
N ALA A 78 31.53 -12.63 -15.62
CA ALA A 78 32.19 -11.36 -15.37
C ALA A 78 32.13 -10.37 -16.57
N ALA A 79 31.81 -10.86 -17.77
CA ALA A 79 31.73 -10.00 -18.95
C ALA A 79 30.51 -9.09 -18.92
N GLY A 80 30.74 -7.80 -18.89
CA GLY A 80 29.73 -6.73 -18.84
C GLY A 80 29.95 -5.66 -19.92
N VAL A 81 29.00 -4.77 -20.05
CA VAL A 81 29.08 -3.60 -20.93
C VAL A 81 29.52 -2.40 -20.08
N ALA A 82 30.54 -1.67 -20.54
CA ALA A 82 30.82 -0.34 -20.03
C ALA A 82 29.92 0.66 -20.76
N HIS A 83 29.02 1.29 -20.02
CA HIS A 83 28.27 2.43 -20.55
C HIS A 83 29.13 3.69 -20.40
N GLU A 84 29.38 4.37 -21.53
CA GLU A 84 30.18 5.56 -21.52
C GLU A 84 29.31 6.80 -21.35
N PRO A 85 29.63 7.70 -20.38
CA PRO A 85 28.89 8.93 -20.19
C PRO A 85 28.80 9.76 -21.46
N GLN A 86 27.63 10.31 -21.74
CA GLN A 86 27.44 11.25 -22.85
C GLN A 86 27.78 12.68 -22.41
N THR A 87 27.58 13.63 -23.31
CA THR A 87 27.71 15.05 -22.96
C THR A 87 26.76 15.40 -21.83
N ALA A 88 27.26 16.13 -20.83
CA ALA A 88 26.44 16.59 -19.71
C ALA A 88 25.20 17.34 -20.20
N ILE A 89 24.06 17.02 -19.56
CA ILE A 89 22.77 17.64 -19.85
C ILE A 89 22.57 18.79 -18.84
N GLU A 90 22.24 19.96 -19.35
CA GLU A 90 21.88 21.14 -18.54
C GLU A 90 20.60 21.75 -19.11
N GLU A 91 19.53 21.75 -18.33
CA GLU A 91 18.18 22.17 -18.76
C GLU A 91 17.49 22.97 -17.68
N THR A 92 16.53 23.82 -18.08
CA THR A 92 15.75 24.68 -17.18
C THR A 92 14.27 24.47 -17.43
N TYR A 93 13.52 24.31 -16.33
CA TYR A 93 12.06 24.15 -16.30
C TYR A 93 11.44 25.08 -15.24
N ASP A 94 10.11 25.24 -15.27
CA ASP A 94 9.42 25.92 -14.18
C ASP A 94 9.43 25.06 -12.93
N VAL A 95 9.09 23.78 -13.07
CA VAL A 95 9.01 22.80 -11.98
C VAL A 95 9.86 21.58 -12.30
N VAL A 96 10.68 21.16 -11.34
CA VAL A 96 11.42 19.91 -11.38
C VAL A 96 10.85 18.97 -10.31
N VAL A 97 10.40 17.77 -10.71
CA VAL A 97 9.84 16.75 -9.83
C VAL A 97 10.84 15.60 -9.71
N ILE A 98 11.20 15.23 -8.48
CA ILE A 98 12.11 14.12 -8.19
C ILE A 98 11.29 12.92 -7.72
N GLY A 99 11.23 11.86 -8.55
CA GLY A 99 10.43 10.66 -8.35
C GLY A 99 9.14 10.66 -9.18
N ALA A 100 8.90 9.56 -9.89
CA ALA A 100 7.73 9.35 -10.75
C ALA A 100 6.76 8.29 -10.18
N GLY A 101 6.62 8.24 -8.85
CA GLY A 101 5.53 7.55 -8.16
C GLY A 101 4.22 8.34 -8.27
N GLY A 102 3.17 7.88 -7.58
CA GLY A 102 1.85 8.55 -7.64
C GLY A 102 1.89 10.03 -7.30
N ALA A 103 2.60 10.43 -6.23
CA ALA A 103 2.72 11.84 -5.85
C ALA A 103 3.45 12.67 -6.91
N GLY A 104 4.57 12.16 -7.45
CA GLY A 104 5.34 12.90 -8.45
C GLY A 104 4.62 13.04 -9.78
N ILE A 105 3.93 12.01 -10.23
CA ILE A 105 3.11 12.09 -11.46
C ILE A 105 1.91 13.03 -11.25
N ALA A 106 1.29 13.04 -10.07
CA ALA A 106 0.21 13.98 -9.75
C ALA A 106 0.72 15.44 -9.76
N ALA A 107 1.88 15.70 -9.13
CA ALA A 107 2.51 17.02 -9.15
C ALA A 107 2.87 17.46 -10.59
N ALA A 108 3.46 16.58 -11.37
CA ALA A 108 3.81 16.87 -12.75
C ALA A 108 2.58 17.17 -13.63
N ALA A 109 1.50 16.38 -13.47
CA ALA A 109 0.27 16.58 -14.21
C ALA A 109 -0.43 17.89 -13.83
N GLN A 110 -0.49 18.22 -12.53
CA GLN A 110 -1.05 19.48 -12.05
C GLN A 110 -0.23 20.67 -12.56
N ALA A 111 1.09 20.66 -12.40
CA ALA A 111 1.97 21.71 -12.91
C ALA A 111 1.80 21.93 -14.43
N ALA A 112 1.67 20.85 -15.21
CA ALA A 112 1.43 20.94 -16.65
C ALA A 112 0.05 21.52 -16.99
N GLN A 113 -1.00 21.17 -16.23
CA GLN A 113 -2.34 21.74 -16.37
C GLN A 113 -2.34 23.25 -16.07
N ASP A 114 -1.50 23.70 -15.15
CA ASP A 114 -1.32 25.13 -14.80
C ASP A 114 -0.41 25.88 -15.78
N GLY A 115 0.02 25.22 -16.85
CA GLY A 115 0.81 25.82 -17.93
C GLY A 115 2.30 25.92 -17.66
N ASN A 116 2.83 25.23 -16.64
CA ASN A 116 4.25 25.18 -16.33
C ASN A 116 4.98 24.19 -17.22
N THR A 117 6.25 24.48 -17.49
CA THR A 117 7.17 23.49 -18.04
C THR A 117 7.67 22.57 -16.92
N VAL A 118 7.70 21.25 -17.17
CA VAL A 118 7.95 20.23 -16.14
C VAL A 118 9.01 19.23 -16.58
N LEU A 119 9.97 18.98 -15.70
CA LEU A 119 10.86 17.84 -15.78
C LEU A 119 10.58 16.89 -14.61
N VAL A 120 10.35 15.62 -14.91
CA VAL A 120 10.32 14.53 -13.93
C VAL A 120 11.59 13.71 -14.02
N ILE A 121 12.27 13.49 -12.90
CA ILE A 121 13.48 12.65 -12.80
C ILE A 121 13.12 11.38 -12.03
N GLU A 122 13.30 10.20 -12.65
CA GLU A 122 12.98 8.89 -12.07
C GLU A 122 14.18 7.94 -12.21
N LYS A 123 14.59 7.36 -11.07
CA LYS A 123 15.72 6.41 -11.07
C LYS A 123 15.40 5.02 -11.61
N ASN A 124 14.13 4.63 -11.61
CA ASN A 124 13.70 3.37 -12.19
C ASN A 124 13.59 3.46 -13.72
N ALA A 125 13.47 2.29 -14.35
CA ALA A 125 13.28 2.20 -15.80
C ALA A 125 11.84 2.50 -16.25
N GLU A 126 10.91 2.69 -15.31
CA GLU A 126 9.51 3.02 -15.57
C GLU A 126 8.95 3.85 -14.42
N VAL A 127 7.95 4.66 -14.70
CA VAL A 127 7.17 5.35 -13.67
C VAL A 127 6.40 4.34 -12.81
N GLY A 128 5.95 4.74 -11.63
CA GLY A 128 5.08 3.90 -10.83
C GLY A 128 5.45 3.81 -9.35
N GLY A 129 6.70 3.63 -9.01
CA GLY A 129 7.14 3.45 -7.64
C GLY A 129 6.36 2.36 -6.90
N ASN A 130 6.14 2.55 -5.60
CA ASN A 130 5.30 1.66 -4.78
C ASN A 130 3.81 1.72 -5.14
N THR A 131 3.33 2.83 -5.70
CA THR A 131 1.92 2.99 -6.08
C THR A 131 1.50 1.91 -7.09
N LEU A 132 2.38 1.58 -8.04
CA LEU A 132 2.09 0.56 -9.05
C LEU A 132 2.04 -0.88 -8.49
N VAL A 133 2.76 -1.17 -7.41
CA VAL A 133 2.76 -2.49 -6.76
C VAL A 133 1.81 -2.59 -5.55
N SER A 134 1.13 -1.51 -5.19
CA SER A 134 0.10 -1.47 -4.13
C SER A 134 -1.19 -2.18 -4.53
N GLY A 135 -2.16 -2.29 -3.62
CA GLY A 135 -3.54 -2.72 -3.93
C GLY A 135 -4.26 -1.79 -4.90
N GLY A 136 -3.96 -0.50 -4.86
CA GLY A 136 -4.49 0.52 -5.78
C GLY A 136 -5.82 1.13 -5.38
N GLN A 137 -6.56 0.55 -4.43
CA GLN A 137 -7.76 1.15 -3.89
C GLN A 137 -7.41 2.38 -3.03
N TYR A 138 -8.30 3.37 -2.99
CA TYR A 138 -8.13 4.53 -2.13
C TYR A 138 -9.42 4.87 -1.38
N GLN A 139 -9.27 5.33 -0.14
CA GLN A 139 -10.38 5.79 0.69
C GLN A 139 -10.82 7.20 0.29
N SER A 140 -12.08 7.36 -0.09
CA SER A 140 -12.74 8.66 -0.18
C SER A 140 -14.25 8.47 -0.18
N VAL A 141 -14.93 9.31 0.57
CA VAL A 141 -16.40 9.33 0.57
C VAL A 141 -16.89 9.93 -0.74
N MET A 142 -17.71 9.18 -1.49
CA MET A 142 -18.43 9.71 -2.64
C MET A 142 -19.84 10.15 -2.20
N PRO A 143 -20.11 11.48 -2.11
CA PRO A 143 -21.35 11.97 -1.52
C PRO A 143 -22.62 11.45 -2.19
N TYR A 144 -22.56 11.19 -3.49
CA TYR A 144 -23.67 10.67 -4.26
C TYR A 144 -23.97 9.17 -4.06
N LEU A 145 -23.08 8.44 -3.36
CA LEU A 145 -23.22 7.01 -3.08
C LEU A 145 -23.66 6.69 -1.65
N VAL A 146 -23.67 7.67 -0.75
CA VAL A 146 -23.93 7.48 0.68
C VAL A 146 -25.19 8.21 1.14
N TRP A 147 -25.58 7.97 2.39
CA TRP A 147 -26.71 8.67 3.00
C TRP A 147 -26.52 10.19 3.00
N ASP A 148 -27.60 10.91 2.68
CA ASP A 148 -27.63 12.38 2.62
C ASP A 148 -28.69 12.91 3.59
N PRO A 149 -28.33 13.70 4.61
CA PRO A 149 -29.31 14.28 5.53
C PRO A 149 -30.30 15.24 4.86
N ALA A 150 -29.96 15.79 3.69
CA ALA A 150 -30.86 16.68 2.95
C ALA A 150 -31.96 15.92 2.20
N ASP A 151 -31.70 14.66 1.81
CA ASP A 151 -32.67 13.74 1.19
C ASP A 151 -32.41 12.31 1.70
N PRO A 152 -32.79 12.02 2.97
CA PRO A 152 -32.40 10.80 3.64
C PRO A 152 -33.03 9.54 3.05
N ASP A 153 -34.15 9.65 2.35
CA ASP A 153 -34.85 8.53 1.72
C ASP A 153 -34.45 8.28 0.26
N ALA A 154 -33.59 9.14 -0.29
CA ALA A 154 -33.09 8.96 -1.64
C ALA A 154 -32.30 7.64 -1.77
N THR A 155 -32.68 6.82 -2.74
CA THR A 155 -31.98 5.57 -3.09
C THR A 155 -30.95 5.74 -4.20
N THR A 156 -30.90 6.93 -4.80
CA THR A 156 -29.96 7.30 -5.87
C THR A 156 -29.33 8.66 -5.60
N GLY A 157 -28.16 8.88 -6.20
CA GLY A 157 -27.49 10.18 -6.23
C GLY A 157 -26.92 10.48 -7.62
N VAL A 158 -26.62 11.76 -7.87
CA VAL A 158 -26.04 12.20 -9.15
C VAL A 158 -24.54 12.36 -9.00
N GLY A 159 -23.78 11.57 -9.77
CA GLY A 159 -22.33 11.64 -9.80
C GLY A 159 -21.77 12.90 -10.47
N TYR A 160 -20.48 13.09 -10.38
CA TYR A 160 -19.76 14.22 -10.96
C TYR A 160 -19.86 14.27 -12.50
N ASP A 161 -20.08 13.14 -13.14
CA ASP A 161 -20.30 12.99 -14.58
C ASP A 161 -21.75 13.31 -15.02
N GLY A 162 -22.63 13.62 -14.05
CA GLY A 162 -24.05 13.89 -14.28
C GLY A 162 -24.93 12.65 -14.41
N ASN A 163 -24.36 11.44 -14.29
CA ASN A 163 -25.13 10.21 -14.29
C ASN A 163 -25.76 9.94 -12.92
N THR A 164 -26.80 9.10 -12.93
CA THR A 164 -27.50 8.68 -11.70
C THR A 164 -26.99 7.32 -11.28
N TYR A 165 -26.56 7.24 -10.02
CA TYR A 165 -26.03 6.02 -9.39
C TYR A 165 -26.92 5.58 -8.23
N ASN A 166 -27.00 4.27 -8.01
CA ASN A 166 -27.63 3.76 -6.80
C ASN A 166 -26.74 4.06 -5.59
N LYS A 167 -27.37 4.50 -4.50
CA LYS A 167 -26.66 4.61 -3.23
C LYS A 167 -26.30 3.23 -2.69
N VAL A 168 -25.14 3.13 -2.07
CA VAL A 168 -24.66 1.90 -1.44
C VAL A 168 -25.53 1.60 -0.22
N VAL A 169 -25.88 0.33 -0.03
CA VAL A 169 -26.61 -0.15 1.15
C VAL A 169 -25.73 -1.07 1.98
N GLU A 170 -25.91 -1.00 3.29
CA GLU A 170 -25.15 -1.78 4.25
C GLU A 170 -26.09 -2.46 5.24
N SER A 171 -25.59 -3.51 5.89
CA SER A 171 -26.33 -4.22 6.94
C SER A 171 -26.60 -3.30 8.15
N VAL A 172 -27.75 -3.49 8.77
CA VAL A 172 -28.09 -2.79 10.03
C VAL A 172 -27.10 -3.09 11.17
N ALA A 173 -26.25 -4.12 11.03
CA ALA A 173 -25.21 -4.45 12.01
C ALA A 173 -24.18 -3.31 12.21
N THR A 174 -23.97 -2.45 11.21
CA THR A 174 -23.08 -1.28 11.33
C THR A 174 -23.59 -0.21 12.30
N LEU A 175 -24.89 -0.21 12.64
CA LEU A 175 -25.47 0.74 13.59
C LEU A 175 -24.86 0.64 14.99
N ASP A 176 -24.49 -0.55 15.43
CA ASP A 176 -23.90 -0.75 16.76
C ASP A 176 -22.50 -0.11 16.86
N GLU A 177 -21.74 -0.12 15.76
CA GLU A 177 -20.46 0.59 15.68
C GLU A 177 -20.66 2.11 15.73
N LEU A 178 -21.62 2.65 15.00
CA LEU A 178 -21.96 4.07 15.05
C LEU A 178 -22.41 4.51 16.45
N LYS A 179 -23.22 3.68 17.14
CA LYS A 179 -23.61 3.92 18.55
C LYS A 179 -22.42 3.92 19.49
N THR A 180 -21.41 3.09 19.23
CA THR A 180 -20.16 3.08 20.01
C THR A 180 -19.42 4.41 19.86
N ILE A 181 -19.37 4.99 18.65
CA ILE A 181 -18.74 6.28 18.38
C ILE A 181 -19.42 7.43 19.15
N LEU A 182 -20.73 7.39 19.33
CA LEU A 182 -21.42 8.38 20.18
C LEU A 182 -20.90 8.38 21.63
N GLY A 183 -20.38 7.26 22.11
CA GLY A 183 -19.80 7.10 23.45
C GLY A 183 -18.34 7.56 23.55
N TRP A 184 -17.67 7.95 22.48
CA TRP A 184 -16.29 8.40 22.52
C TRP A 184 -16.13 9.65 23.40
N SER A 185 -15.03 9.73 24.15
CA SER A 185 -14.78 10.80 25.10
C SER A 185 -14.50 12.14 24.39
N GLU A 186 -15.13 13.20 24.86
CA GLU A 186 -14.87 14.59 24.42
C GLU A 186 -13.95 15.34 25.40
N GLU A 187 -13.51 14.67 26.47
CA GLU A 187 -12.54 15.24 27.40
C GLU A 187 -11.17 15.40 26.72
N PRO A 188 -10.31 16.29 27.22
CA PRO A 188 -8.92 16.35 26.77
C PRO A 188 -8.25 14.99 26.86
N PHE A 189 -7.43 14.66 25.84
CA PHE A 189 -6.74 13.37 25.81
C PHE A 189 -5.83 13.21 27.05
N ASP A 190 -5.89 12.04 27.68
CA ASP A 190 -5.05 11.71 28.82
C ASP A 190 -3.64 11.31 28.37
N GLU A 191 -2.75 12.28 28.28
CA GLU A 191 -1.35 12.09 27.89
C GLU A 191 -0.58 11.11 28.81
N ALA A 192 -1.11 10.82 29.99
CA ALA A 192 -0.48 9.92 30.95
C ALA A 192 -1.02 8.49 30.91
N TYR A 193 -2.03 8.23 30.08
CA TYR A 193 -2.74 6.94 30.01
C TYR A 193 -1.79 5.74 29.87
N TYR A 194 -0.73 5.86 29.05
CA TYR A 194 0.21 4.77 28.78
C TYR A 194 1.15 4.44 29.95
N LYS A 195 1.31 5.32 30.94
CA LYS A 195 2.31 5.15 32.03
C LYS A 195 2.03 3.94 32.91
N ASP A 196 0.77 3.55 33.03
CA ASP A 196 0.32 2.45 33.88
C ASP A 196 -0.20 1.24 33.06
N HIS A 197 -0.02 1.25 31.73
CA HIS A 197 -0.58 0.23 30.82
C HIS A 197 0.52 -0.34 29.91
N GLU A 198 0.50 -1.64 29.70
CA GLU A 198 1.27 -2.23 28.60
C GLU A 198 0.77 -1.65 27.29
N PHE A 199 1.71 -1.29 26.41
CA PHE A 199 1.40 -0.84 25.08
C PHE A 199 0.60 -1.91 24.33
N VAL A 200 -0.66 -1.60 24.05
CA VAL A 200 -1.52 -2.37 23.16
C VAL A 200 -1.63 -1.59 21.87
N ALA A 201 -1.14 -2.18 20.78
CA ALA A 201 -1.22 -1.54 19.48
C ALA A 201 -2.69 -1.22 19.13
N GLY A 202 -2.97 0.04 18.86
CA GLY A 202 -4.05 0.57 18.03
C GLY A 202 -5.50 0.23 18.30
N ASP A 203 -5.88 -0.25 19.46
CA ASP A 203 -7.30 -0.48 19.76
C ASP A 203 -8.06 0.86 19.88
N ILE A 204 -8.72 1.26 18.77
CA ILE A 204 -9.53 2.48 18.71
C ILE A 204 -10.61 2.48 19.79
N ALA A 205 -11.21 1.33 20.07
CA ALA A 205 -12.25 1.21 21.10
C ALA A 205 -11.73 1.51 22.51
N GLU A 206 -10.44 1.27 22.77
CA GLU A 206 -9.81 1.65 24.01
C GLU A 206 -9.34 3.11 23.97
N LEU A 207 -8.58 3.52 22.96
CA LEU A 207 -8.05 4.87 22.83
C LEU A 207 -9.13 5.96 22.91
N SER A 208 -10.26 5.72 22.30
CA SER A 208 -11.40 6.67 22.29
C SER A 208 -12.05 6.93 23.65
N LYS A 209 -11.74 6.12 24.67
CA LYS A 209 -12.21 6.35 26.06
C LYS A 209 -11.34 7.37 26.79
N HIS A 210 -10.10 7.58 26.34
CA HIS A 210 -9.10 8.41 27.01
C HIS A 210 -9.06 9.85 26.53
N GLY A 211 -10.03 10.26 25.73
CA GLY A 211 -10.21 11.65 25.30
C GLY A 211 -9.76 11.93 23.88
N VAL A 212 -9.69 13.20 23.55
CA VAL A 212 -9.37 13.72 22.21
C VAL A 212 -8.46 14.94 22.31
N HIS A 213 -7.49 15.07 21.39
CA HIS A 213 -6.67 16.27 21.29
C HIS A 213 -7.51 17.47 20.83
N ALA A 214 -7.14 18.65 21.31
CA ALA A 214 -7.99 19.86 21.20
C ALA A 214 -8.35 20.23 19.76
N GLU A 215 -7.45 20.07 18.82
CA GLU A 215 -7.62 20.36 17.40
C GLU A 215 -8.64 19.45 16.72
N TYR A 216 -8.84 18.23 17.24
CA TYR A 216 -9.82 17.26 16.71
C TYR A 216 -11.21 17.37 17.39
N LEU A 217 -11.32 18.08 18.53
CA LEU A 217 -12.53 18.07 19.34
C LEU A 217 -13.79 18.55 18.59
N GLN A 218 -13.67 19.62 17.77
CA GLN A 218 -14.84 20.13 17.05
C GLN A 218 -15.33 19.11 16.03
N THR A 219 -14.41 18.47 15.31
CA THR A 219 -14.74 17.44 14.34
C THR A 219 -15.41 16.22 15.00
N LEU A 220 -15.03 15.85 16.24
CA LEU A 220 -15.72 14.80 17.00
C LEU A 220 -17.17 15.17 17.29
N LYS A 221 -17.41 16.41 17.71
CA LYS A 221 -18.78 16.89 17.98
C LYS A 221 -19.63 16.88 16.72
N ASP A 222 -19.07 17.34 15.61
CA ASP A 222 -19.74 17.34 14.31
C ASP A 222 -20.05 15.91 13.84
N LEU A 223 -19.09 14.97 13.97
CA LEU A 223 -19.30 13.55 13.69
C LEU A 223 -20.43 12.95 14.53
N LYS A 224 -20.46 13.22 15.83
CA LYS A 224 -21.54 12.72 16.69
C LYS A 224 -22.91 13.26 16.29
N ALA A 225 -22.96 14.53 15.89
CA ALA A 225 -24.20 15.13 15.38
C ALA A 225 -24.67 14.46 14.07
N GLU A 226 -23.74 14.19 13.14
CA GLU A 226 -24.01 13.45 11.91
C GLU A 226 -24.53 12.03 12.19
N ILE A 227 -23.88 11.30 13.10
CA ILE A 227 -24.29 9.97 13.50
C ILE A 227 -25.67 9.98 14.16
N GLN A 228 -25.93 10.93 15.05
CA GLN A 228 -27.24 11.04 15.71
C GLN A 228 -28.34 11.28 14.68
N ALA A 229 -28.13 12.19 13.71
CA ALA A 229 -29.10 12.45 12.66
C ALA A 229 -29.36 11.21 11.78
N TYR A 230 -28.33 10.43 11.50
CA TYR A 230 -28.46 9.16 10.78
C TYR A 230 -29.26 8.13 11.59
N LEU A 231 -28.96 7.97 12.88
CA LEU A 231 -29.66 7.01 13.75
C LEU A 231 -31.14 7.37 13.94
N ASP A 232 -31.46 8.67 14.06
CA ASP A 232 -32.84 9.16 14.16
C ASP A 232 -33.67 8.79 12.91
N TRP A 233 -33.03 8.71 11.74
CA TRP A 233 -33.63 8.24 10.50
C TRP A 233 -33.66 6.71 10.39
N ALA A 234 -32.58 6.02 10.81
CA ALA A 234 -32.36 4.60 10.59
C ALA A 234 -33.16 3.71 11.54
N GLU A 235 -33.21 4.05 12.86
CA GLU A 235 -33.82 3.19 13.90
C GLU A 235 -35.31 2.92 13.69
N PRO A 236 -36.15 3.89 13.28
CA PRO A 236 -37.55 3.62 12.92
C PRO A 236 -37.68 2.60 11.79
N LYS A 237 -36.81 2.67 10.78
CA LYS A 237 -36.84 1.73 9.64
C LYS A 237 -36.44 0.31 10.06
N VAL A 238 -35.47 0.18 10.95
CA VAL A 238 -35.08 -1.11 11.54
C VAL A 238 -36.24 -1.67 12.37
N ALA A 239 -36.94 -0.83 13.14
CA ALA A 239 -38.13 -1.26 13.90
C ALA A 239 -39.26 -1.73 12.99
N GLU A 240 -39.36 -1.23 11.77
CA GLU A 240 -40.30 -1.67 10.73
C GLU A 240 -39.80 -2.89 9.94
N GLY A 241 -38.59 -3.40 10.24
CA GLY A 241 -38.05 -4.64 9.66
C GLY A 241 -37.04 -4.46 8.55
N ALA A 242 -36.46 -3.25 8.35
CA ALA A 242 -35.37 -3.06 7.40
C ALA A 242 -34.15 -3.87 7.84
N GLY A 243 -33.61 -4.70 6.94
CA GLY A 243 -32.37 -5.46 7.13
C GLY A 243 -31.13 -4.76 6.54
N GLN A 244 -31.36 -3.78 5.67
CA GLN A 244 -30.33 -2.99 5.02
C GLN A 244 -30.76 -1.51 5.00
N LEU A 245 -29.78 -0.61 5.06
CA LEU A 245 -29.97 0.83 5.04
C LEU A 245 -28.96 1.47 4.08
N THR A 246 -29.25 2.68 3.61
CA THR A 246 -28.26 3.47 2.87
C THR A 246 -27.02 3.66 3.75
N LEU A 247 -25.83 3.47 3.19
CA LEU A 247 -24.55 3.52 3.89
C LEU A 247 -24.33 4.90 4.53
N PHE A 248 -24.03 4.92 5.82
CA PHE A 248 -23.47 6.09 6.50
C PHE A 248 -21.97 6.14 6.23
N SER A 249 -21.47 7.21 5.65
CA SER A 249 -20.03 7.47 5.56
C SER A 249 -19.80 8.97 5.37
N THR A 250 -18.95 9.57 6.19
CA THR A 250 -18.69 11.03 6.16
C THR A 250 -17.21 11.35 6.22
N VAL A 251 -16.84 12.55 5.81
CA VAL A 251 -15.47 13.08 5.94
C VAL A 251 -15.04 13.07 7.40
N ASN A 252 -15.92 13.49 8.32
CA ASN A 252 -15.61 13.53 9.75
C ASN A 252 -15.33 12.12 10.32
N LEU A 253 -16.08 11.10 9.90
CA LEU A 253 -15.79 9.71 10.27
C LEU A 253 -14.42 9.28 9.75
N HIS A 254 -14.07 9.64 8.53
CA HIS A 254 -12.76 9.31 7.94
C HIS A 254 -11.61 10.00 8.69
N ILE A 255 -11.75 11.28 9.02
CA ILE A 255 -10.77 12.03 9.83
C ILE A 255 -10.56 11.34 11.18
N PHE A 256 -11.66 10.99 11.90
CA PHE A 256 -11.56 10.38 13.21
C PHE A 256 -10.97 8.98 13.22
N GLN A 257 -11.33 8.15 12.23
CA GLN A 257 -10.70 6.84 12.10
C GLN A 257 -9.22 6.94 11.75
N THR A 258 -8.83 7.94 10.94
CA THR A 258 -7.42 8.21 10.63
C THR A 258 -6.67 8.70 11.87
N TYR A 259 -7.26 9.58 12.67
CA TYR A 259 -6.68 10.10 13.90
C TYR A 259 -6.43 9.00 14.93
N TYR A 260 -7.47 8.27 15.36
CA TYR A 260 -7.28 7.19 16.33
C TYR A 260 -6.50 6.00 15.75
N GLY A 261 -6.70 5.70 14.47
CA GLY A 261 -5.94 4.66 13.78
C GLY A 261 -4.44 4.94 13.70
N GLY A 262 -4.06 6.21 13.72
CA GLY A 262 -2.66 6.68 13.75
C GLY A 262 -2.10 7.02 15.13
N LEU A 263 -2.96 7.09 16.16
CA LEU A 263 -2.56 7.51 17.52
C LEU A 263 -1.74 6.42 18.21
N ARG A 264 -0.47 6.69 18.46
CA ARG A 264 0.49 5.75 19.09
C ARG A 264 1.34 6.49 20.13
N PRO A 265 1.76 5.82 21.22
CA PRO A 265 2.73 6.41 22.13
C PRO A 265 4.11 6.52 21.47
N SER A 266 4.87 7.55 21.85
CA SER A 266 6.28 7.65 21.50
C SER A 266 7.10 6.51 22.13
N ALA A 267 8.28 6.23 21.56
CA ALA A 267 9.14 5.13 22.06
C ALA A 267 9.51 5.24 23.53
N ASP A 268 9.75 6.46 24.00
CA ASP A 268 10.12 6.75 25.38
C ASP A 268 8.90 6.89 26.31
N MET A 269 7.70 6.68 25.77
CA MET A 269 6.44 6.77 26.51
C MET A 269 6.22 8.14 27.17
N THR A 270 6.71 9.22 26.55
CA THR A 270 6.59 10.58 27.09
C THR A 270 5.55 11.44 26.38
N SER A 271 5.16 11.07 25.16
CA SER A 271 4.20 11.79 24.33
C SER A 271 3.42 10.83 23.44
N TRP A 272 2.44 11.37 22.74
CA TRP A 272 1.66 10.64 21.74
C TRP A 272 1.96 11.17 20.34
N ILE A 273 1.96 10.25 19.36
CA ILE A 273 2.16 10.55 17.95
C ILE A 273 0.83 10.31 17.23
N TYR A 274 0.38 11.30 16.47
CA TYR A 274 -0.82 11.25 15.66
C TYR A 274 -0.66 12.15 14.44
N GLY A 275 -1.57 12.06 13.48
CA GLY A 275 -1.54 12.90 12.29
C GLY A 275 -1.79 14.36 12.63
N ASP A 276 -1.07 15.28 11.99
CA ASP A 276 -1.37 16.71 12.03
C ASP A 276 -2.78 16.93 11.48
N TYR A 277 -3.62 17.65 12.24
CA TYR A 277 -5.04 17.81 11.91
C TYR A 277 -5.26 18.45 10.54
N ASP A 278 -4.51 19.50 10.22
CA ASP A 278 -4.70 20.25 8.97
C ASP A 278 -4.25 19.43 7.76
N LEU A 279 -3.15 18.67 7.89
CA LEU A 279 -2.67 17.76 6.85
C LEU A 279 -3.62 16.57 6.65
N VAL A 280 -4.14 15.98 7.74
CA VAL A 280 -5.13 14.89 7.67
C VAL A 280 -6.41 15.37 7.01
N LYS A 281 -6.93 16.50 7.44
CA LYS A 281 -8.14 17.10 6.87
C LYS A 281 -7.96 17.40 5.39
N GLN A 282 -6.83 17.99 5.01
CA GLN A 282 -6.54 18.37 3.63
C GLN A 282 -6.60 17.16 2.69
N PHE A 283 -5.92 16.06 3.00
CA PHE A 283 -5.92 14.93 2.07
C PHE A 283 -7.27 14.22 2.03
N ILE A 284 -8.02 14.17 3.13
CA ILE A 284 -9.34 13.54 3.18
C ILE A 284 -10.37 14.35 2.40
N GLU A 285 -10.41 15.68 2.60
CA GLU A 285 -11.29 16.57 1.85
C GLU A 285 -10.91 16.63 0.36
N GLY A 286 -9.61 16.73 0.06
CA GLY A 286 -9.08 16.71 -1.30
C GLY A 286 -9.38 15.42 -2.05
N GLY A 287 -9.47 14.31 -1.31
CA GLY A 287 -9.84 12.99 -1.85
C GLY A 287 -11.22 12.96 -2.52
N GLN A 288 -12.16 13.78 -2.07
CA GLN A 288 -13.51 13.85 -2.66
C GLN A 288 -13.51 14.31 -4.13
N THR A 289 -12.49 15.07 -4.54
CA THR A 289 -12.34 15.55 -5.93
C THR A 289 -11.32 14.76 -6.74
N LEU A 290 -10.57 13.85 -6.11
CA LEU A 290 -9.50 13.11 -6.76
C LEU A 290 -10.01 12.26 -7.94
N LYS A 291 -11.11 11.53 -7.74
CA LYS A 291 -11.71 10.71 -8.80
C LYS A 291 -12.06 11.58 -10.02
N GLN A 292 -12.75 12.70 -9.81
CA GLN A 292 -13.11 13.62 -10.87
C GLN A 292 -11.88 14.17 -11.61
N TRP A 293 -10.82 14.51 -10.87
CA TRP A 293 -9.58 15.01 -11.45
C TRP A 293 -8.89 13.97 -12.33
N LEU A 294 -8.86 12.70 -11.90
CA LEU A 294 -8.29 11.59 -12.67
C LEU A 294 -9.16 11.24 -13.89
N GLU A 295 -10.48 11.20 -13.74
CA GLU A 295 -11.43 10.92 -14.84
C GLU A 295 -11.37 11.99 -15.93
N ALA A 296 -11.19 13.25 -15.58
CA ALA A 296 -10.99 14.33 -16.55
C ALA A 296 -9.75 14.12 -17.44
N GLN A 297 -8.81 13.27 -17.03
CA GLN A 297 -7.60 12.89 -17.78
C GLN A 297 -7.75 11.56 -18.53
N GLY A 298 -8.89 10.88 -18.40
CA GLY A 298 -9.18 9.61 -19.07
C GLY A 298 -9.13 8.37 -18.19
N SER A 299 -8.91 8.52 -16.88
CA SER A 299 -8.98 7.42 -15.92
C SER A 299 -10.40 6.89 -15.76
N THR A 300 -10.53 5.61 -15.42
CA THR A 300 -11.82 4.96 -15.16
C THR A 300 -11.81 4.22 -13.82
N PHE A 301 -12.96 4.24 -13.14
CA PHE A 301 -13.18 3.65 -11.83
C PHE A 301 -14.46 2.81 -11.83
N VAL A 302 -14.58 1.92 -10.84
CA VAL A 302 -15.85 1.25 -10.53
C VAL A 302 -16.76 2.26 -9.84
N GLU A 303 -18.01 2.40 -10.28
CA GLU A 303 -18.88 3.52 -9.89
C GLU A 303 -19.88 3.23 -8.79
N ASP A 304 -20.30 2.00 -8.64
CA ASP A 304 -21.47 1.61 -7.86
C ASP A 304 -21.14 0.93 -6.53
N THR A 305 -19.88 0.98 -6.11
CA THR A 305 -19.41 0.32 -4.90
C THR A 305 -18.57 1.22 -4.01
N GLN A 306 -18.69 1.02 -2.70
CA GLN A 306 -17.80 1.59 -1.69
C GLN A 306 -17.36 0.43 -0.78
N PRO A 307 -16.49 -0.48 -1.26
CA PRO A 307 -16.06 -1.62 -0.45
C PRO A 307 -15.15 -1.20 0.70
N THR A 308 -14.70 -2.17 1.48
CA THR A 308 -13.65 -2.02 2.50
C THR A 308 -12.52 -3.01 2.25
N LEU A 309 -11.35 -2.73 2.79
CA LEU A 309 -10.18 -3.61 2.73
C LEU A 309 -9.49 -3.71 4.10
N ILE A 310 -8.49 -4.57 4.21
CA ILE A 310 -7.76 -4.81 5.46
C ILE A 310 -7.14 -3.50 6.00
N GLY A 311 -7.51 -3.14 7.23
CA GLY A 311 -7.07 -1.93 7.92
C GLY A 311 -7.68 -0.62 7.42
N ALA A 312 -8.77 -0.67 6.63
CA ALA A 312 -9.51 0.52 6.18
C ALA A 312 -10.52 1.03 7.21
N LEU A 313 -11.04 0.14 8.06
CA LEU A 313 -11.98 0.38 9.16
C LEU A 313 -13.40 0.77 8.75
N TRP A 314 -13.67 1.10 7.49
CA TRP A 314 -15.01 1.47 7.03
C TRP A 314 -15.19 1.29 5.52
N TYR A 315 -16.41 1.44 5.03
CA TYR A 315 -16.84 1.30 3.65
C TYR A 315 -16.71 2.65 2.92
N ARG A 316 -15.62 2.87 2.18
CA ARG A 316 -15.37 4.07 1.35
C ARG A 316 -14.23 3.90 0.34
N GLU A 317 -13.86 2.65 0.06
CA GLU A 317 -12.84 2.39 -0.94
C GLU A 317 -13.38 2.67 -2.35
N ASN A 318 -12.53 3.24 -3.19
CA ASN A 318 -12.78 3.46 -4.59
C ASN A 318 -11.84 2.56 -5.39
N GLU A 319 -12.40 1.81 -6.34
CA GLU A 319 -11.67 0.81 -7.11
C GLU A 319 -11.38 1.31 -8.52
N PHE A 320 -10.13 1.13 -8.95
CA PHE A 320 -9.64 1.50 -10.26
C PHE A 320 -10.00 0.45 -11.32
N VAL A 321 -10.15 0.89 -12.57
CA VAL A 321 -10.37 0.01 -13.74
C VAL A 321 -9.22 0.16 -14.73
N GLY A 322 -8.84 1.38 -15.10
CA GLY A 322 -7.83 1.66 -16.10
C GLY A 322 -7.91 3.09 -16.63
N ALA A 323 -7.59 3.28 -17.90
CA ALA A 323 -7.80 4.53 -18.62
C ALA A 323 -8.06 4.24 -20.10
N THR A 324 -8.81 5.12 -20.76
CA THR A 324 -8.98 5.11 -22.21
C THR A 324 -8.41 6.41 -22.80
N ILE A 325 -7.32 6.31 -23.56
CA ILE A 325 -6.62 7.45 -24.16
C ILE A 325 -6.62 7.27 -25.69
N ASP A 326 -7.16 8.24 -26.40
CA ASP A 326 -7.25 8.22 -27.88
C ASP A 326 -7.89 6.91 -28.43
N GLY A 327 -8.86 6.36 -27.71
CA GLY A 327 -9.56 5.13 -28.06
C GLY A 327 -8.76 3.83 -27.79
N VAL A 328 -7.65 3.92 -27.06
CA VAL A 328 -6.87 2.77 -26.60
C VAL A 328 -7.07 2.58 -25.10
N ASP A 329 -7.39 1.34 -24.71
CA ASP A 329 -7.60 0.98 -23.32
C ASP A 329 -6.28 0.55 -22.65
N TYR A 330 -6.02 1.11 -21.48
CA TYR A 330 -4.89 0.79 -20.61
C TYR A 330 -5.43 0.26 -19.28
N PRO A 331 -5.41 -1.06 -19.04
CA PRO A 331 -6.06 -1.66 -17.89
C PRO A 331 -5.30 -1.43 -16.59
N GLY A 332 -6.05 -1.53 -15.48
CA GLY A 332 -5.51 -1.60 -14.13
C GLY A 332 -4.86 -0.31 -13.64
N ARG A 333 -4.09 -0.42 -12.57
CA ARG A 333 -3.40 0.70 -11.91
C ARG A 333 -2.52 1.52 -12.84
N TRP A 334 -1.87 0.85 -13.78
CA TRP A 334 -1.07 1.54 -14.80
C TRP A 334 -1.90 2.55 -15.58
N GLY A 335 -3.05 2.13 -16.10
CA GLY A 335 -3.96 3.03 -16.80
C GLY A 335 -4.42 4.18 -15.93
N THR A 336 -5.05 3.85 -14.80
CA THR A 336 -5.73 4.81 -13.92
C THR A 336 -4.78 5.86 -13.33
N TYR A 337 -3.64 5.44 -12.76
CA TYR A 337 -2.79 6.31 -11.96
C TYR A 337 -1.56 6.84 -12.69
N PHE A 338 -1.19 6.27 -13.84
CA PHE A 338 0.02 6.67 -14.54
C PHE A 338 -0.22 7.07 -15.99
N LYS A 339 -0.85 6.21 -16.79
CA LYS A 339 -1.02 6.50 -18.23
C LYS A 339 -1.82 7.76 -18.47
N ALA A 340 -2.92 7.96 -17.75
CA ALA A 340 -3.76 9.14 -17.90
C ALA A 340 -3.02 10.44 -17.48
N PRO A 341 -2.47 10.56 -16.24
CA PRO A 341 -1.69 11.74 -15.85
C PRO A 341 -0.42 11.96 -16.69
N MET A 342 0.32 10.89 -17.06
CA MET A 342 1.47 11.02 -17.95
C MET A 342 1.11 11.60 -19.30
N ASN A 343 -0.05 11.19 -19.86
CA ASN A 343 -0.54 11.75 -21.10
C ASN A 343 -0.81 13.26 -20.96
N THR A 344 -1.32 13.68 -19.81
CA THR A 344 -1.47 15.11 -19.48
C THR A 344 -0.12 15.82 -19.46
N VAL A 345 0.89 15.26 -18.80
CA VAL A 345 2.25 15.85 -18.78
C VAL A 345 2.82 15.98 -20.17
N LEU A 346 2.70 14.97 -21.02
CA LEU A 346 3.42 14.85 -22.29
C LEU A 346 2.64 15.37 -23.52
N ALA A 347 1.30 15.49 -23.44
CA ALA A 347 0.44 15.76 -24.60
C ALA A 347 -0.14 17.18 -24.66
N THR A 348 -0.07 17.97 -23.58
CA THR A 348 -0.76 19.26 -23.56
C THR A 348 0.06 20.43 -24.09
N SER A 349 -0.47 21.09 -25.14
CA SER A 349 -0.21 22.49 -25.53
C SER A 349 1.22 22.92 -25.94
N GLU A 350 1.41 24.21 -26.19
CA GLU A 350 2.67 24.85 -26.56
C GLU A 350 3.82 24.59 -25.58
N THR A 351 3.52 24.32 -24.29
CA THR A 351 4.49 23.99 -23.24
C THR A 351 4.83 22.49 -23.18
N ALA A 352 3.92 21.60 -23.51
CA ALA A 352 4.11 20.14 -23.46
C ALA A 352 5.24 19.62 -24.37
N ALA A 353 5.56 20.32 -25.44
CA ALA A 353 6.69 19.96 -26.31
C ALA A 353 8.05 20.00 -25.57
N SER A 354 8.14 20.69 -24.44
CA SER A 354 9.33 20.79 -23.59
C SER A 354 9.28 19.90 -22.35
N ASN A 355 8.11 19.39 -21.96
CA ASN A 355 7.98 18.54 -20.79
C ASN A 355 8.64 17.19 -21.00
N LYS A 356 9.31 16.68 -19.97
CA LYS A 356 10.05 15.41 -20.02
C LYS A 356 9.86 14.56 -18.78
N ILE A 357 9.94 13.24 -18.96
CA ILE A 357 10.15 12.27 -17.91
C ILE A 357 11.48 11.56 -18.21
N MET A 358 12.50 11.84 -17.39
CA MET A 358 13.82 11.19 -17.50
C MET A 358 13.84 9.96 -16.61
N LEU A 359 13.72 8.78 -17.21
CA LEU A 359 13.86 7.49 -16.55
C LEU A 359 15.33 7.11 -16.37
N ARG A 360 15.63 6.14 -15.49
CA ARG A 360 16.98 5.64 -15.20
C ARG A 360 17.96 6.78 -14.84
N THR A 361 17.46 7.82 -14.17
CA THR A 361 18.21 9.03 -13.79
C THR A 361 18.08 9.22 -12.29
N THR A 362 19.18 9.12 -11.56
CA THR A 362 19.22 9.24 -10.11
C THR A 362 19.52 10.66 -9.69
N ALA A 363 18.58 11.31 -8.97
CA ALA A 363 18.81 12.58 -8.32
C ALA A 363 19.75 12.40 -7.11
N GLU A 364 20.73 13.29 -6.94
CA GLU A 364 21.81 13.13 -5.97
C GLU A 364 21.95 14.32 -5.01
N GLU A 365 21.78 15.55 -5.51
CA GLU A 365 22.05 16.77 -4.75
C GLU A 365 21.12 17.91 -5.18
N LEU A 366 20.51 18.60 -4.22
CA LEU A 366 19.76 19.83 -4.48
C LEU A 366 20.70 21.02 -4.70
N ILE A 367 20.39 21.86 -5.67
CA ILE A 367 21.12 23.09 -5.95
C ILE A 367 20.50 24.21 -5.13
N VAL A 368 21.33 24.91 -4.35
CA VAL A 368 20.89 26.06 -3.53
C VAL A 368 21.65 27.31 -3.97
N GLU A 369 20.92 28.36 -4.32
CA GLU A 369 21.44 29.66 -4.68
C GLU A 369 20.73 30.73 -3.84
N ASP A 370 21.49 31.59 -3.21
CA ASP A 370 20.99 32.70 -2.37
C ASP A 370 19.93 32.23 -1.31
N GLY A 371 20.10 31.04 -0.76
CA GLY A 371 19.21 30.45 0.25
C GLY A 371 17.89 29.87 -0.32
N ARG A 372 17.78 29.72 -1.63
CA ARG A 372 16.65 29.11 -2.32
C ARG A 372 17.09 27.84 -3.04
N VAL A 373 16.28 26.79 -3.00
CA VAL A 373 16.46 25.62 -3.86
C VAL A 373 16.06 25.99 -5.28
N THR A 374 17.02 25.87 -6.22
CA THR A 374 16.88 26.28 -7.62
C THR A 374 17.07 25.14 -8.61
N GLY A 375 17.24 23.91 -8.14
CA GLY A 375 17.41 22.77 -9.04
C GLY A 375 17.95 21.53 -8.36
N VAL A 376 18.38 20.58 -9.18
CA VAL A 376 18.92 19.28 -8.77
C VAL A 376 20.03 18.83 -9.70
N LYS A 377 21.07 18.19 -9.14
CA LYS A 377 22.06 17.41 -9.87
C LYS A 377 21.66 15.95 -9.85
N ALA A 378 21.80 15.29 -10.98
CA ALA A 378 21.45 13.89 -11.17
C ALA A 378 22.45 13.21 -12.11
N THR A 379 22.42 11.89 -12.11
CA THR A 379 23.24 11.07 -13.00
C THR A 379 22.38 10.02 -13.70
N GLN A 380 22.50 9.92 -15.03
CA GLN A 380 21.86 8.84 -15.79
C GLN A 380 22.59 7.51 -15.56
N TYR A 381 21.91 6.39 -15.88
CA TYR A 381 22.44 5.05 -15.69
C TYR A 381 23.78 4.78 -16.42
N ASP A 382 24.07 5.52 -17.49
CA ASP A 382 25.31 5.44 -18.25
C ASP A 382 26.43 6.36 -17.70
N GLY A 383 26.17 7.05 -16.58
CA GLY A 383 27.07 8.01 -15.96
C GLY A 383 26.98 9.43 -16.51
N THR A 384 26.05 9.72 -17.43
CA THR A 384 25.87 11.08 -17.99
C THR A 384 25.39 12.04 -16.89
N PRO A 385 26.13 13.12 -16.59
CA PRO A 385 25.70 14.12 -15.61
C PRO A 385 24.47 14.91 -16.11
N VAL A 386 23.55 15.19 -15.20
CA VAL A 386 22.35 16.00 -15.45
C VAL A 386 22.30 17.13 -14.42
N THR A 387 22.15 18.36 -14.89
CA THR A 387 21.83 19.54 -14.08
C THR A 387 20.48 20.08 -14.52
N ALA A 388 19.50 20.01 -13.64
CA ALA A 388 18.15 20.52 -13.90
C ALA A 388 17.88 21.74 -13.02
N HIS A 389 17.65 22.89 -13.63
CA HIS A 389 17.27 24.13 -12.95
C HIS A 389 15.76 24.28 -12.89
N ALA A 390 15.23 24.76 -11.75
CA ALA A 390 13.84 25.03 -11.51
C ALA A 390 13.61 26.52 -11.23
N THR A 391 12.82 27.21 -12.07
CA THR A 391 12.56 28.64 -11.89
C THR A 391 11.52 28.91 -10.79
N LYS A 392 10.58 27.98 -10.56
CA LYS A 392 9.54 28.06 -9.53
C LYS A 392 9.86 27.20 -8.31
N GLY A 393 10.19 25.93 -8.51
CA GLY A 393 10.52 25.05 -7.39
C GLY A 393 10.83 23.61 -7.75
N VAL A 394 11.35 22.90 -6.76
CA VAL A 394 11.65 21.47 -6.82
C VAL A 394 10.68 20.74 -5.89
N VAL A 395 10.00 19.71 -6.42
CA VAL A 395 9.10 18.84 -5.65
C VAL A 395 9.79 17.48 -5.41
N ILE A 396 10.03 17.13 -4.15
CA ILE A 396 10.53 15.80 -3.78
C ILE A 396 9.33 14.86 -3.60
N ALA A 397 9.27 13.79 -4.40
CA ALA A 397 8.21 12.78 -4.39
C ALA A 397 8.78 11.35 -4.48
N THR A 398 9.89 11.11 -3.78
CA THR A 398 10.72 9.90 -3.90
C THR A 398 10.22 8.69 -3.13
N GLY A 399 9.09 8.82 -2.41
CA GLY A 399 8.59 7.80 -1.51
C GLY A 399 9.40 7.68 -0.22
N GLY A 400 9.05 6.69 0.59
CA GLY A 400 9.68 6.48 1.89
C GLY A 400 11.01 5.71 1.85
N TYR A 401 11.33 5.05 2.97
CA TYR A 401 12.60 4.33 3.15
C TYR A 401 12.47 2.87 3.56
N ALA A 402 11.27 2.26 3.42
CA ALA A 402 11.00 0.91 3.92
C ALA A 402 11.80 -0.21 3.23
N ALA A 403 12.46 0.05 2.10
CA ALA A 403 13.41 -0.88 1.48
C ALA A 403 14.88 -0.63 1.90
N ASN A 404 15.15 0.40 2.69
CA ASN A 404 16.43 0.62 3.36
C ASN A 404 16.37 0.10 4.79
N LEU A 405 16.49 -1.22 4.96
CA LEU A 405 16.29 -1.86 6.27
C LEU A 405 17.29 -1.38 7.32
N GLN A 406 18.46 -0.89 6.92
CA GLN A 406 19.38 -0.27 7.85
C GLN A 406 18.80 1.05 8.40
N MET A 407 18.28 1.92 7.54
CA MET A 407 17.64 3.18 7.96
C MET A 407 16.39 2.91 8.81
N VAL A 408 15.58 1.89 8.42
CA VAL A 408 14.42 1.47 9.20
C VAL A 408 14.81 1.04 10.61
N VAL A 409 15.87 0.25 10.76
CA VAL A 409 16.36 -0.23 12.08
C VAL A 409 16.99 0.92 12.87
N ASP A 410 17.81 1.76 12.24
CA ASP A 410 18.52 2.85 12.91
C ASP A 410 17.56 3.94 13.44
N THR A 411 16.44 4.17 12.75
CA THR A 411 15.42 5.13 13.16
C THR A 411 14.32 4.53 14.03
N ASN A 412 14.19 3.20 14.10
CA ASN A 412 13.08 2.52 14.75
C ASN A 412 12.84 2.95 16.19
N VAL A 413 11.60 3.35 16.47
CA VAL A 413 11.14 3.76 17.81
C VAL A 413 9.93 2.94 18.30
N TYR A 414 9.46 1.98 17.52
CA TYR A 414 8.18 1.31 17.76
C TYR A 414 8.30 -0.21 17.92
N TRP A 415 8.98 -0.89 16.98
CA TRP A 415 9.09 -2.34 17.00
C TRP A 415 10.23 -2.83 17.89
N SER A 416 10.00 -3.91 18.65
CA SER A 416 11.07 -4.58 19.36
C SER A 416 12.18 -5.05 18.41
N SER A 417 13.42 -4.94 18.84
CA SER A 417 14.58 -5.50 18.11
C SER A 417 14.53 -7.02 17.99
N ASP A 418 13.69 -7.69 18.78
CA ASP A 418 13.43 -9.13 18.62
C ASP A 418 12.64 -9.43 17.34
N TYR A 419 11.92 -8.45 16.80
CA TYR A 419 11.04 -8.59 15.63
C TYR A 419 11.63 -7.93 14.39
N LEU A 420 12.07 -6.68 14.50
CA LEU A 420 12.62 -5.89 13.40
C LEU A 420 14.14 -5.96 13.36
N SER A 421 14.68 -6.30 12.19
CA SER A 421 16.13 -6.36 11.93
C SER A 421 16.42 -6.06 10.45
N THR A 422 17.69 -5.96 10.09
CA THR A 422 18.10 -5.78 8.68
C THR A 422 17.84 -7.01 7.80
N SER A 423 17.42 -8.16 8.37
CA SER A 423 16.96 -9.33 7.64
C SER A 423 15.44 -9.38 7.42
N THR A 424 14.69 -8.46 8.05
CA THR A 424 13.24 -8.31 7.83
C THR A 424 12.97 -8.09 6.34
N LYS A 425 11.92 -8.72 5.82
CA LYS A 425 11.53 -8.54 4.41
C LYS A 425 10.78 -7.23 4.20
N THR A 426 10.56 -6.86 2.95
CA THR A 426 9.83 -5.64 2.59
C THR A 426 8.88 -5.88 1.43
N THR A 427 7.70 -5.23 1.45
CA THR A 427 6.81 -5.17 0.30
C THR A 427 7.27 -4.15 -0.75
N ASN A 428 8.26 -3.33 -0.42
CA ASN A 428 8.66 -2.19 -1.22
C ASN A 428 9.55 -2.59 -2.40
N ARG A 429 9.48 -1.82 -3.47
CA ARG A 429 10.48 -1.87 -4.52
C ARG A 429 11.85 -1.49 -3.95
N SER A 430 12.90 -2.14 -4.43
CA SER A 430 14.27 -1.97 -3.93
C SER A 430 14.83 -0.55 -4.05
N SER A 431 14.17 0.30 -4.82
CA SER A 431 14.52 1.70 -5.04
C SER A 431 14.13 2.65 -3.90
N LEU A 432 13.24 2.25 -2.98
CA LEU A 432 12.72 3.10 -1.88
C LEU A 432 13.73 3.13 -0.72
N LYS A 433 14.71 4.03 -0.79
CA LYS A 433 15.87 4.08 0.10
C LYS A 433 15.92 5.30 1.03
N GLY A 434 14.97 6.25 0.91
CA GLY A 434 14.98 7.50 1.67
C GLY A 434 15.89 8.59 1.06
N ASP A 435 16.21 8.48 -0.22
CA ASP A 435 17.13 9.40 -0.89
C ASP A 435 16.64 10.85 -0.81
N GLY A 436 15.33 11.10 -1.04
CA GLY A 436 14.76 12.44 -0.97
C GLY A 436 14.79 13.03 0.43
N ILE A 437 14.59 12.22 1.47
CA ILE A 437 14.72 12.67 2.86
C ILE A 437 16.15 13.13 3.12
N THR A 438 17.13 12.34 2.70
CA THR A 438 18.56 12.68 2.87
C THR A 438 18.94 13.95 2.12
N MET A 439 18.47 14.12 0.87
CA MET A 439 18.70 15.33 0.08
C MET A 439 18.10 16.58 0.72
N ALA A 440 16.86 16.47 1.24
CA ALA A 440 16.18 17.58 1.91
C ALA A 440 16.90 17.97 3.22
N GLN A 441 17.31 17.01 4.04
CA GLN A 441 18.08 17.27 5.26
C GLN A 441 19.42 17.94 4.95
N ALA A 442 20.06 17.60 3.84
CA ALA A 442 21.33 18.24 3.45
C ALA A 442 21.21 19.75 3.16
N VAL A 443 20.00 20.25 2.88
CA VAL A 443 19.71 21.68 2.69
C VAL A 443 18.95 22.30 3.85
N GLY A 444 18.84 21.60 5.00
CA GLY A 444 18.30 22.12 6.25
C GLY A 444 16.85 21.77 6.54
N ALA A 445 16.21 20.90 5.74
CA ALA A 445 14.86 20.44 6.04
C ALA A 445 14.81 19.60 7.33
N ASP A 446 13.81 19.84 8.14
CA ASP A 446 13.49 19.02 9.29
C ASP A 446 12.67 17.79 8.89
N VAL A 447 12.66 16.79 9.79
CA VAL A 447 11.91 15.55 9.61
C VAL A 447 11.01 15.29 10.81
N THR A 448 9.85 14.69 10.59
CA THR A 448 8.91 14.35 11.65
C THR A 448 8.39 12.92 11.49
N GLY A 449 7.97 12.28 12.60
CA GLY A 449 7.41 10.92 12.60
C GLY A 449 8.39 9.81 12.23
N MET A 450 9.70 10.08 12.21
CA MET A 450 10.71 9.06 11.90
C MET A 450 10.67 7.90 12.90
N GLY A 451 10.86 6.68 12.38
CA GLY A 451 10.95 5.46 13.19
C GLY A 451 9.65 4.69 13.36
N PHE A 452 8.52 5.23 12.94
CA PHE A 452 7.29 4.47 12.81
C PHE A 452 7.22 3.82 11.43
N THR A 453 7.32 2.51 11.39
CA THR A 453 7.21 1.72 10.15
C THR A 453 6.03 0.77 10.27
N GLN A 454 5.05 0.92 9.37
CA GLN A 454 3.96 -0.03 9.28
C GLN A 454 4.49 -1.36 8.73
N MET A 455 4.10 -2.45 9.35
CA MET A 455 4.26 -3.79 8.79
C MET A 455 3.07 -4.16 7.92
N MET A 456 3.31 -4.97 6.92
CA MET A 456 2.28 -5.67 6.17
C MET A 456 2.14 -7.08 6.74
N PRO A 457 1.00 -7.41 7.39
CA PRO A 457 0.83 -8.70 8.05
C PRO A 457 0.74 -9.88 7.06
N ILE A 458 0.37 -9.64 5.83
CA ILE A 458 0.13 -10.68 4.82
C ILE A 458 1.15 -10.60 3.69
N SER A 459 2.39 -10.99 3.98
CA SER A 459 3.49 -11.01 3.00
C SER A 459 4.06 -12.40 2.82
N TRP A 460 4.56 -12.69 1.60
CA TRP A 460 5.21 -13.96 1.31
C TRP A 460 6.50 -14.14 2.11
N VAL A 461 6.67 -15.32 2.69
CA VAL A 461 7.79 -15.67 3.59
C VAL A 461 9.15 -15.53 2.91
N ASP A 462 9.26 -15.89 1.63
CA ASP A 462 10.52 -15.92 0.90
C ASP A 462 11.02 -14.55 0.44
N ASN A 463 10.11 -13.65 0.00
CA ASN A 463 10.50 -12.39 -0.61
C ASN A 463 9.87 -11.12 0.00
N GLY A 464 8.91 -11.27 0.90
CA GLY A 464 8.23 -10.15 1.58
C GLY A 464 7.21 -9.42 0.73
N ASN A 465 6.95 -9.82 -0.51
CA ASN A 465 5.93 -9.19 -1.33
C ASN A 465 4.53 -9.43 -0.76
N LEU A 466 3.64 -8.46 -0.99
CA LEU A 466 2.24 -8.55 -0.57
C LEU A 466 1.57 -9.81 -1.12
N ALA A 467 1.06 -10.66 -0.23
CA ALA A 467 0.44 -11.94 -0.58
C ALA A 467 -1.03 -11.81 -0.99
N PHE A 468 -1.65 -10.66 -0.79
CA PHE A 468 -3.07 -10.41 -0.89
C PHE A 468 -3.90 -11.50 -0.19
N GLY A 469 -4.71 -11.13 0.75
CA GLY A 469 -5.54 -12.02 1.54
C GLY A 469 -6.57 -11.23 2.29
N GLY A 470 -7.39 -11.90 3.02
CA GLY A 470 -8.40 -11.18 3.80
C GLY A 470 -8.79 -11.94 5.05
N GLY A 471 -8.58 -11.31 6.18
CA GLY A 471 -9.08 -11.80 7.46
C GLY A 471 -10.58 -12.07 7.46
N ASN A 472 -11.34 -11.43 6.56
CA ASN A 472 -12.77 -11.68 6.39
C ASN A 472 -13.10 -13.12 5.92
N TYR A 473 -12.17 -13.75 5.18
CA TYR A 473 -12.39 -15.08 4.56
C TYR A 473 -11.49 -16.17 5.12
N ALA A 474 -10.63 -15.85 6.07
CA ALA A 474 -9.59 -16.73 6.57
C ALA A 474 -9.49 -16.70 8.08
N ILE A 475 -8.82 -17.71 8.64
CA ILE A 475 -8.38 -17.75 10.03
C ILE A 475 -6.85 -17.87 10.08
N TYR A 476 -6.23 -17.26 11.08
CA TYR A 476 -4.78 -17.29 11.29
C TYR A 476 -4.44 -18.27 12.42
N ILE A 477 -3.60 -19.23 12.07
CA ILE A 477 -3.23 -20.34 12.95
C ILE A 477 -1.77 -20.19 13.38
N ASN A 478 -1.56 -20.28 14.68
CA ASN A 478 -0.23 -20.41 15.28
C ASN A 478 0.37 -21.79 14.91
N PRO A 479 1.51 -21.85 14.21
CA PRO A 479 2.09 -23.12 13.75
C PRO A 479 2.52 -24.06 14.87
N THR A 480 2.73 -23.54 16.09
CA THR A 480 3.13 -24.36 17.24
C THR A 480 1.93 -24.96 17.97
N THR A 481 0.84 -24.20 18.09
CA THR A 481 -0.31 -24.61 18.91
C THR A 481 -1.49 -25.13 18.11
N GLY A 482 -1.54 -24.92 16.79
CA GLY A 482 -2.67 -25.27 15.92
C GLY A 482 -3.94 -24.43 16.16
N LYS A 483 -3.85 -23.33 16.91
CA LYS A 483 -4.99 -22.51 17.32
C LYS A 483 -4.96 -21.11 16.69
N ARG A 484 -6.14 -20.50 16.58
CA ARG A 484 -6.26 -19.07 16.26
C ARG A 484 -5.61 -18.23 17.37
N PHE A 485 -5.04 -17.08 17.01
CA PHE A 485 -4.29 -16.24 17.96
C PHE A 485 -4.61 -14.74 17.87
N VAL A 486 -5.40 -14.30 16.88
CA VAL A 486 -5.73 -12.88 16.69
C VAL A 486 -7.10 -12.73 16.02
N ASP A 487 -7.76 -11.60 16.18
CA ASP A 487 -8.85 -11.18 15.30
C ASP A 487 -8.25 -10.78 13.94
N GLU A 488 -8.50 -11.56 12.91
CA GLU A 488 -7.90 -11.42 11.59
C GLU A 488 -8.38 -10.16 10.84
N THR A 489 -9.31 -9.42 11.41
CA THR A 489 -9.83 -8.15 10.86
C THR A 489 -9.28 -6.91 11.55
N SER A 490 -8.37 -7.09 12.51
CA SER A 490 -7.73 -6.00 13.24
C SER A 490 -6.81 -5.13 12.36
N GLU A 491 -6.36 -4.03 12.93
CA GLU A 491 -5.37 -3.12 12.33
C GLU A 491 -4.06 -3.86 12.04
N ARG A 492 -3.31 -3.34 11.08
CA ARG A 492 -2.11 -4.00 10.56
C ARG A 492 -1.01 -4.20 11.59
N ASP A 493 -0.81 -3.24 12.48
CA ASP A 493 0.19 -3.35 13.55
C ASP A 493 -0.23 -4.33 14.66
N VAL A 494 -1.53 -4.38 14.99
CA VAL A 494 -2.10 -5.41 15.89
C VAL A 494 -1.85 -6.80 15.33
N LEU A 495 -2.17 -7.01 14.05
CA LEU A 495 -1.95 -8.28 13.35
C LEU A 495 -0.47 -8.64 13.35
N SER A 496 0.40 -7.72 12.90
CA SER A 496 1.85 -8.00 12.79
C SER A 496 2.48 -8.29 14.14
N LEU A 497 2.08 -7.57 15.22
CA LEU A 497 2.55 -7.84 16.56
C LEU A 497 2.11 -9.23 17.06
N ALA A 498 0.85 -9.60 16.80
CA ALA A 498 0.33 -10.92 17.14
C ALA A 498 1.08 -12.03 16.38
N GLU A 499 1.37 -11.79 15.10
CA GLU A 499 2.12 -12.72 14.24
C GLU A 499 3.56 -12.90 14.73
N PHE A 500 4.27 -11.83 15.07
CA PHE A 500 5.60 -11.93 15.67
C PHE A 500 5.60 -12.72 16.99
N ARG A 501 4.58 -12.56 17.82
CA ARG A 501 4.46 -13.23 19.13
C ARG A 501 4.03 -14.70 19.01
N ASN A 502 3.30 -15.07 17.98
CA ASN A 502 2.67 -16.40 17.83
C ASN A 502 3.17 -17.19 16.63
N GLY A 503 3.90 -16.60 15.71
CA GLY A 503 4.51 -17.23 14.57
C GLY A 503 5.85 -17.89 14.91
N ILE A 504 6.37 -18.63 13.96
CA ILE A 504 7.70 -19.23 14.02
C ILE A 504 8.71 -18.45 13.19
N GLU A 505 9.99 -18.80 13.30
CA GLU A 505 11.04 -18.33 12.39
C GLU A 505 11.29 -19.38 11.30
N HIS A 506 11.33 -18.95 10.03
CA HIS A 506 11.71 -19.79 8.92
C HIS A 506 12.70 -19.05 8.01
N ASN A 507 13.90 -19.60 7.82
CA ASN A 507 14.98 -19.03 7.00
C ASN A 507 15.27 -17.54 7.30
N GLY A 508 15.27 -17.18 8.59
CA GLY A 508 15.52 -15.81 9.05
C GLY A 508 14.30 -14.87 8.97
N THR A 509 13.16 -15.33 8.43
CA THR A 509 11.90 -14.61 8.46
C THR A 509 11.13 -14.94 9.74
N LYS A 510 10.85 -13.93 10.57
CA LYS A 510 10.14 -14.08 11.84
C LYS A 510 8.65 -13.87 11.69
N GLY A 511 7.86 -14.42 12.61
CA GLY A 511 6.42 -14.22 12.63
C GLY A 511 5.67 -15.03 11.57
N VAL A 512 6.25 -16.13 11.08
CA VAL A 512 5.60 -16.99 10.08
C VAL A 512 4.41 -17.71 10.70
N PHE A 513 3.24 -17.52 10.13
CA PHE A 513 1.97 -18.11 10.55
C PHE A 513 1.28 -18.84 9.39
N ILE A 514 0.22 -19.58 9.70
CA ILE A 514 -0.58 -20.31 8.71
C ILE A 514 -1.92 -19.58 8.55
N GLU A 515 -2.24 -19.13 7.33
CA GLU A 515 -3.57 -18.71 6.96
C GLU A 515 -4.35 -19.86 6.37
N LEU A 516 -5.56 -20.10 6.86
CA LEU A 516 -6.49 -21.10 6.34
C LEU A 516 -7.75 -20.43 5.82
N ALA A 517 -8.13 -20.73 4.60
CA ALA A 517 -9.39 -20.31 3.99
C ALA A 517 -9.99 -21.45 3.18
N ASN A 518 -11.30 -21.40 2.92
CA ASN A 518 -11.90 -22.26 1.92
C ASN A 518 -11.31 -21.95 0.54
N ALA A 519 -10.86 -22.95 -0.19
CA ALA A 519 -10.21 -22.75 -1.50
C ALA A 519 -11.13 -22.12 -2.55
N SER A 520 -12.46 -22.25 -2.38
CA SER A 520 -13.45 -21.60 -3.25
C SER A 520 -13.70 -20.13 -2.89
N SER A 521 -13.20 -19.63 -1.75
CA SER A 521 -13.35 -18.23 -1.36
C SER A 521 -12.65 -17.32 -2.36
N LYS A 522 -13.35 -16.30 -2.84
CA LYS A 522 -12.76 -15.27 -3.69
C LYS A 522 -11.86 -14.39 -2.84
N ILE A 523 -10.54 -14.50 -3.03
CA ILE A 523 -9.59 -13.54 -2.49
C ILE A 523 -9.42 -12.42 -3.53
N PRO A 524 -9.61 -11.16 -3.16
CA PRO A 524 -9.36 -10.04 -4.08
C PRO A 524 -7.88 -9.98 -4.49
N GLY A 525 -7.64 -9.76 -5.78
CA GLY A 525 -6.30 -9.45 -6.29
C GLY A 525 -5.83 -10.33 -7.45
N PRO A 526 -4.97 -9.79 -8.32
CA PRO A 526 -4.48 -10.49 -9.52
C PRO A 526 -3.41 -11.57 -9.21
N TYR A 527 -2.99 -11.71 -7.96
CA TYR A 527 -1.85 -12.53 -7.54
C TYR A 527 -2.27 -13.85 -6.89
N LEU A 528 -3.44 -14.35 -7.23
CA LEU A 528 -3.76 -15.73 -6.97
C LEU A 528 -2.85 -16.60 -7.86
N TYR A 529 -1.71 -17.00 -7.32
CA TYR A 529 -1.05 -18.20 -7.82
C TYR A 529 -2.12 -19.28 -7.88
N GLY A 530 -2.23 -19.97 -9.00
CA GLY A 530 -3.23 -21.01 -9.18
C GLY A 530 -3.17 -22.07 -8.06
N ASN A 531 -3.86 -23.17 -8.22
CA ASN A 531 -3.83 -24.31 -7.28
C ASN A 531 -2.46 -25.04 -7.28
N GLU A 532 -1.39 -24.39 -7.71
CA GLU A 532 -0.05 -24.96 -7.76
C GLU A 532 0.60 -24.87 -6.38
N ASP A 533 1.16 -25.95 -5.93
CA ASP A 533 1.97 -26.00 -4.71
C ASP A 533 3.23 -25.15 -4.91
N VAL A 534 3.39 -24.12 -4.08
CA VAL A 534 4.58 -23.29 -4.03
C VAL A 534 5.15 -23.38 -2.62
N GLU A 535 6.38 -23.87 -2.51
CA GLU A 535 7.02 -24.15 -1.23
C GLU A 535 7.02 -22.91 -0.31
N TRP A 536 6.53 -23.10 0.91
CA TRP A 536 6.36 -22.06 1.94
C TRP A 536 5.54 -20.83 1.49
N ARG A 537 4.66 -21.00 0.50
CA ARG A 537 3.72 -19.96 0.09
C ARG A 537 2.28 -20.43 0.15
N GLN A 538 1.87 -21.32 -0.76
CA GLN A 538 0.48 -21.73 -0.91
C GLN A 538 0.35 -23.20 -1.29
N TYR A 539 -0.62 -23.83 -0.67
CA TYR A 539 -1.04 -25.21 -0.94
C TYR A 539 -2.55 -25.31 -0.97
N VAL A 540 -3.09 -26.25 -1.73
CA VAL A 540 -4.49 -26.64 -1.66
C VAL A 540 -4.55 -28.06 -1.09
N ARG A 541 -5.16 -28.23 0.07
CA ARG A 541 -5.24 -29.50 0.80
C ARG A 541 -6.61 -29.68 1.45
N THR A 542 -7.08 -30.91 1.56
CA THR A 542 -8.17 -31.22 2.48
C THR A 542 -7.63 -31.27 3.91
N VAL A 543 -8.52 -31.19 4.89
CA VAL A 543 -8.13 -31.24 6.30
C VAL A 543 -7.38 -32.52 6.65
N ASP A 544 -7.71 -33.67 6.01
CA ASP A 544 -7.03 -34.96 6.22
C ASP A 544 -5.59 -34.98 5.68
N GLN A 545 -5.26 -34.09 4.76
CA GLN A 545 -3.93 -33.95 4.15
C GLN A 545 -3.01 -32.98 4.91
N LEU A 546 -3.52 -32.25 5.92
CA LEU A 546 -2.72 -31.27 6.65
C LEU A 546 -1.56 -31.89 7.41
N ALA A 547 -1.74 -33.10 8.01
CA ALA A 547 -0.67 -33.77 8.72
C ALA A 547 0.51 -34.11 7.82
N GLU A 548 0.27 -34.60 6.60
CA GLU A 548 1.30 -34.88 5.61
C GLU A 548 1.98 -33.60 5.13
N LEU A 549 1.21 -32.53 4.87
CA LEU A 549 1.75 -31.23 4.49
C LEU A 549 2.67 -30.67 5.59
N PHE A 550 2.23 -30.64 6.84
CA PHE A 550 3.03 -30.09 7.93
C PHE A 550 4.31 -30.89 8.14
N ALA A 551 4.21 -32.23 8.10
CA ALA A 551 5.39 -33.11 8.20
C ALA A 551 6.37 -32.88 7.04
N SER A 552 5.90 -32.68 5.81
CA SER A 552 6.75 -32.41 4.64
C SER A 552 7.52 -31.07 4.76
N LEU A 553 6.97 -30.11 5.49
CA LEU A 553 7.59 -28.82 5.77
C LEU A 553 8.40 -28.79 7.07
N GLY A 554 8.48 -29.92 7.78
CA GLY A 554 9.19 -30.01 9.07
C GLY A 554 8.48 -29.29 10.21
N LEU A 555 7.16 -29.05 10.09
CA LEU A 555 6.35 -28.46 11.14
C LEU A 555 5.84 -29.53 12.12
N GLU A 556 5.87 -29.20 13.40
CA GLU A 556 5.31 -30.04 14.47
C GLU A 556 3.82 -29.71 14.77
N THR A 557 3.16 -28.97 13.89
CA THR A 557 1.77 -28.55 14.02
C THR A 557 0.84 -29.75 14.08
N ASP A 558 0.06 -29.88 15.15
CA ASP A 558 -0.92 -30.94 15.32
C ASP A 558 -2.16 -30.71 14.43
N ALA A 559 -2.30 -31.51 13.38
CA ALA A 559 -3.38 -31.39 12.42
C ALA A 559 -4.77 -31.65 13.03
N ASP A 560 -4.86 -32.50 14.06
CA ASP A 560 -6.13 -32.76 14.76
C ASP A 560 -6.57 -31.52 15.56
N THR A 561 -5.62 -30.82 16.16
CA THR A 561 -5.91 -29.54 16.83
C THR A 561 -6.35 -28.48 15.82
N VAL A 562 -5.71 -28.41 14.63
CA VAL A 562 -6.12 -27.49 13.55
C VAL A 562 -7.55 -27.82 13.08
N ARG A 563 -7.87 -29.10 12.87
CA ARG A 563 -9.23 -29.55 12.53
C ARG A 563 -10.24 -29.05 13.57
N ALA A 564 -9.99 -29.31 14.85
CA ALA A 564 -10.88 -28.88 15.93
C ALA A 564 -11.01 -27.35 16.00
N THR A 565 -9.95 -26.62 15.69
CA THR A 565 -9.99 -25.14 15.62
C THR A 565 -10.90 -24.67 14.51
N ILE A 566 -10.83 -25.26 13.30
CA ILE A 566 -11.72 -24.96 12.19
C ILE A 566 -13.17 -25.27 12.54
N GLU A 567 -13.45 -26.47 13.06
CA GLU A 567 -14.81 -26.92 13.41
C GLU A 567 -15.47 -26.02 14.47
N ASN A 568 -14.71 -25.59 15.49
CA ASN A 568 -15.18 -24.67 16.52
C ASN A 568 -15.46 -23.26 15.95
N TYR A 569 -14.58 -22.77 15.08
CA TYR A 569 -14.79 -21.51 14.40
C TYR A 569 -16.05 -21.54 13.51
N ASP A 570 -16.16 -22.53 12.62
CA ASP A 570 -17.29 -22.66 11.70
C ASP A 570 -18.62 -22.85 12.43
N LYS A 571 -18.62 -23.58 13.54
CA LYS A 571 -19.80 -23.73 14.40
C LYS A 571 -20.28 -22.39 14.95
N ALA A 572 -19.37 -21.56 15.43
CA ALA A 572 -19.72 -20.22 15.93
C ALA A 572 -20.28 -19.33 14.80
N VAL A 573 -19.64 -19.34 13.63
CA VAL A 573 -20.11 -18.60 12.45
C VAL A 573 -21.53 -19.00 12.06
N MET A 574 -21.81 -20.31 11.98
CA MET A 574 -23.15 -20.81 11.64
C MET A 574 -24.23 -20.45 12.69
N ALA A 575 -23.83 -20.37 13.96
CA ALA A 575 -24.71 -19.96 15.05
C ALA A 575 -24.92 -18.44 15.13
N GLY A 576 -24.12 -17.64 14.41
CA GLY A 576 -24.09 -16.18 14.55
C GLY A 576 -23.49 -15.74 15.89
N GLU A 577 -22.58 -16.54 16.45
CA GLU A 577 -21.92 -16.33 17.73
C GLU A 577 -20.45 -15.99 17.53
N GLN A 578 -19.81 -15.43 18.58
CA GLN A 578 -18.37 -15.21 18.57
C GLN A 578 -17.61 -16.55 18.76
N PRO A 579 -16.51 -16.76 18.00
CA PRO A 579 -15.67 -17.93 18.20
C PRO A 579 -15.08 -18.00 19.61
N GLU A 580 -14.96 -19.21 20.14
CA GLU A 580 -14.35 -19.44 21.44
C GLU A 580 -12.86 -19.06 21.45
N GLY A 581 -12.40 -18.41 22.51
CA GLY A 581 -11.01 -18.00 22.72
C GLY A 581 -10.73 -16.63 22.13
N VAL A 582 -10.51 -16.54 20.84
CA VAL A 582 -10.23 -15.27 20.14
C VAL A 582 -11.45 -14.80 19.37
N LYS A 583 -11.95 -13.62 19.69
CA LYS A 583 -13.06 -12.99 18.98
C LYS A 583 -12.69 -12.73 17.51
N LYS A 584 -13.68 -12.53 16.68
CA LYS A 584 -13.52 -12.05 15.32
C LYS A 584 -14.61 -11.04 14.98
N THR A 585 -14.23 -9.88 14.54
CA THR A 585 -15.17 -8.87 14.04
C THR A 585 -15.79 -9.39 12.75
N ASN A 586 -17.14 -9.44 12.67
CA ASN A 586 -17.89 -9.98 11.53
C ASN A 586 -17.46 -11.39 11.08
N PRO A 587 -17.61 -12.44 11.91
CA PRO A 587 -17.34 -13.81 11.50
C PRO A 587 -18.43 -14.25 10.50
N ASN A 588 -18.19 -14.15 9.20
CA ASN A 588 -19.23 -14.34 8.18
C ASN A 588 -18.89 -15.40 7.11
N ALA A 589 -17.65 -15.89 7.07
CA ALA A 589 -17.21 -16.89 6.11
C ALA A 589 -16.79 -18.18 6.81
N LEU A 590 -17.26 -19.33 6.31
CA LEU A 590 -16.83 -20.65 6.75
C LEU A 590 -15.49 -21.02 6.11
N ILE A 591 -14.69 -21.77 6.85
CA ILE A 591 -13.52 -22.48 6.33
C ILE A 591 -13.92 -23.80 5.70
N GLY A 592 -14.86 -24.53 6.32
CA GLY A 592 -15.53 -25.66 5.74
C GLY A 592 -16.65 -25.25 4.77
N TYR A 593 -17.70 -26.05 4.69
CA TYR A 593 -18.84 -25.80 3.82
C TYR A 593 -20.14 -26.08 4.55
N ALA A 594 -21.14 -25.23 4.37
CA ALA A 594 -22.54 -25.48 4.68
C ALA A 594 -23.44 -24.77 3.66
N GLU A 595 -24.63 -25.32 3.43
CA GLU A 595 -25.64 -24.67 2.61
C GLU A 595 -26.25 -23.47 3.34
N LYS A 596 -26.89 -22.58 2.60
CA LYS A 596 -27.68 -21.47 3.14
C LYS A 596 -29.12 -21.61 2.72
N ASP A 597 -30.03 -21.22 3.60
CA ASP A 597 -31.44 -21.10 3.27
C ASP A 597 -31.74 -19.87 2.39
N GLU A 598 -33.00 -19.67 2.00
CA GLU A 598 -33.44 -18.55 1.17
C GLU A 598 -33.19 -17.17 1.83
N SER A 599 -33.02 -17.12 3.14
CA SER A 599 -32.72 -15.91 3.90
C SER A 599 -31.20 -15.62 3.98
N GLY A 600 -30.36 -16.54 3.47
CA GLY A 600 -28.89 -16.46 3.56
C GLY A 600 -28.29 -17.00 4.85
N LYS A 601 -29.10 -17.62 5.74
CA LYS A 601 -28.63 -18.23 6.98
C LYS A 601 -28.10 -19.64 6.70
N TYR A 602 -26.97 -19.98 7.32
CA TYR A 602 -26.39 -21.31 7.22
C TYR A 602 -27.31 -22.40 7.80
N LEU A 603 -27.30 -23.58 7.16
CA LEU A 603 -27.97 -24.80 7.57
C LEU A 603 -26.94 -25.74 8.24
N PRO A 604 -26.83 -25.76 9.59
CA PRO A 604 -25.75 -26.49 10.28
C PRO A 604 -25.76 -28.00 10.03
N GLU A 605 -26.91 -28.59 9.73
CA GLU A 605 -27.04 -30.01 9.39
C GLU A 605 -26.40 -30.40 8.06
N THR A 606 -26.07 -29.42 7.21
CA THR A 606 -25.38 -29.61 5.92
C THR A 606 -23.87 -29.41 6.04
N TYR A 607 -23.39 -29.05 7.24
CA TYR A 607 -21.99 -28.77 7.46
C TYR A 607 -21.09 -29.98 7.16
N LYS A 608 -19.98 -29.71 6.49
CA LYS A 608 -18.92 -30.66 6.25
C LYS A 608 -17.57 -29.96 6.21
N LEU A 609 -16.54 -30.63 6.68
CA LEU A 609 -15.14 -30.23 6.55
C LEU A 609 -14.36 -31.28 5.74
N ASP A 610 -14.74 -32.57 5.88
CA ASP A 610 -14.12 -33.67 5.15
C ASP A 610 -14.30 -33.50 3.63
N GLY A 611 -13.21 -33.62 2.89
CA GLY A 611 -13.20 -33.45 1.44
C GLY A 611 -13.34 -31.99 0.95
N VAL A 612 -13.46 -31.02 1.84
CA VAL A 612 -13.40 -29.60 1.48
C VAL A 612 -11.95 -29.21 1.22
N GLU A 613 -11.68 -28.61 0.08
CA GLU A 613 -10.37 -28.06 -0.24
C GLU A 613 -10.14 -26.76 0.51
N LEU A 614 -9.06 -26.73 1.27
CA LEU A 614 -8.57 -25.58 2.02
C LEU A 614 -7.40 -24.96 1.29
N ARG A 615 -7.36 -23.64 1.21
CA ARG A 615 -6.17 -22.90 0.88
C ARG A 615 -5.33 -22.72 2.14
N VAL A 616 -4.12 -23.25 2.11
CA VAL A 616 -3.15 -23.17 3.20
C VAL A 616 -2.04 -22.26 2.75
N ARG A 617 -1.85 -21.11 3.40
CA ARG A 617 -0.81 -20.14 3.05
C ARG A 617 0.09 -19.87 4.23
N PHE A 618 1.38 -19.69 3.94
CA PHE A 618 2.40 -19.28 4.91
C PHE A 618 2.74 -17.83 4.63
N MET A 619 2.57 -16.99 5.63
CA MET A 619 2.80 -15.56 5.53
C MET A 619 3.52 -15.05 6.77
N ALA A 620 4.09 -13.86 6.65
CA ALA A 620 4.81 -13.21 7.74
C ALA A 620 4.75 -11.69 7.60
N PRO A 621 4.98 -10.92 8.68
CA PRO A 621 5.11 -9.46 8.59
C PRO A 621 6.31 -9.04 7.75
N SER A 622 6.16 -7.97 6.98
CA SER A 622 7.27 -7.30 6.28
C SER A 622 7.12 -5.79 6.34
N THR A 623 8.22 -5.04 6.21
CA THR A 623 8.14 -3.56 6.19
C THR A 623 7.33 -3.09 4.99
N HIS A 624 6.48 -2.08 5.19
CA HIS A 624 5.51 -1.68 4.17
C HIS A 624 5.48 -0.17 3.91
N HIS A 625 5.17 0.64 4.91
CA HIS A 625 5.04 2.10 4.78
C HIS A 625 5.79 2.79 5.91
N THR A 626 6.56 3.83 5.61
CA THR A 626 7.22 4.66 6.61
C THR A 626 6.37 5.89 6.91
N MET A 627 6.10 6.16 8.21
CA MET A 627 5.24 7.27 8.62
C MET A 627 5.99 8.59 8.67
N GLY A 628 7.31 8.52 8.84
CA GLY A 628 8.16 9.69 8.97
C GLY A 628 8.80 10.11 7.66
N GLY A 629 9.12 11.38 7.59
CA GLY A 629 9.77 12.00 6.45
C GLY A 629 9.91 13.52 6.64
N ILE A 630 10.08 14.22 5.53
CA ILE A 630 10.24 15.67 5.47
C ILE A 630 9.04 16.35 6.12
N LYS A 631 9.28 17.27 7.05
CA LYS A 631 8.26 18.12 7.65
C LYS A 631 7.75 19.13 6.64
N VAL A 632 6.43 19.24 6.50
CA VAL A 632 5.78 20.12 5.52
C VAL A 632 4.62 20.88 6.14
N ASP A 633 4.26 22.02 5.53
CA ASP A 633 3.00 22.72 5.78
C ASP A 633 1.87 22.22 4.85
N THR A 634 0.69 22.85 4.93
CA THR A 634 -0.47 22.52 4.10
C THR A 634 -0.30 22.88 2.62
N GLU A 635 0.64 23.76 2.29
CA GLU A 635 1.02 24.11 0.90
C GLU A 635 2.16 23.24 0.39
N ARG A 636 2.57 22.24 1.22
CA ARG A 636 3.64 21.26 0.93
C ARG A 636 5.05 21.86 0.81
N HIS A 637 5.26 23.06 1.34
CA HIS A 637 6.62 23.56 1.50
C HIS A 637 7.39 22.70 2.50
N ALA A 638 8.63 22.36 2.20
CA ALA A 638 9.52 21.77 3.19
C ALA A 638 9.90 22.80 4.26
N LEU A 639 9.89 22.39 5.53
CA LEU A 639 10.15 23.24 6.68
C LEU A 639 11.49 22.90 7.33
N ASP A 640 12.14 23.92 7.92
CA ASP A 640 13.31 23.72 8.78
C ASP A 640 12.90 23.40 10.25
N ALA A 641 13.88 23.25 11.14
CA ALA A 641 13.64 22.92 12.56
C ALA A 641 12.94 24.03 13.35
N GLU A 642 12.90 25.23 12.84
CA GLU A 642 12.21 26.41 13.41
C GLU A 642 10.85 26.67 12.72
N ASP A 643 10.37 25.76 11.93
CA ASP A 643 9.12 25.84 11.14
C ASP A 643 9.14 26.93 10.04
N ASN A 644 10.30 27.39 9.60
CA ASN A 644 10.38 28.29 8.46
C ASN A 644 10.37 27.48 7.17
N VAL A 645 9.73 28.07 6.16
CA VAL A 645 9.73 27.51 4.79
C VAL A 645 11.12 27.55 4.19
N ILE A 646 11.57 26.43 3.62
CA ILE A 646 12.77 26.39 2.74
C ILE A 646 12.37 26.84 1.34
N PRO A 647 12.79 28.04 0.91
CA PRO A 647 12.31 28.61 -0.34
C PRO A 647 12.61 27.71 -1.55
N GLY A 648 11.59 27.47 -2.38
CA GLY A 648 11.71 26.68 -3.61
C GLY A 648 11.77 25.17 -3.40
N LEU A 649 11.59 24.66 -2.18
CA LEU A 649 11.56 23.22 -1.89
C LEU A 649 10.18 22.80 -1.40
N TYR A 650 9.61 21.80 -2.09
CA TYR A 650 8.33 21.17 -1.78
C TYR A 650 8.52 19.66 -1.63
N ALA A 651 7.62 19.02 -0.89
CA ALA A 651 7.62 17.56 -0.75
C ALA A 651 6.19 16.99 -0.71
N ALA A 652 5.99 15.82 -1.33
CA ALA A 652 4.67 15.19 -1.44
C ALA A 652 4.73 13.67 -1.38
N GLY A 653 3.70 13.08 -0.79
CA GLY A 653 3.56 11.63 -0.63
C GLY A 653 4.41 11.06 0.51
N GLU A 654 4.69 9.75 0.47
CA GLU A 654 5.34 9.01 1.55
C GLU A 654 6.73 9.53 1.98
N VAL A 655 7.35 10.42 1.20
CA VAL A 655 8.59 11.11 1.58
C VAL A 655 8.36 12.14 2.70
N THR A 656 7.11 12.53 2.94
CA THR A 656 6.71 13.49 3.97
C THR A 656 6.28 12.79 5.26
N GLY A 657 6.48 13.43 6.39
CA GLY A 657 6.08 12.96 7.71
C GLY A 657 4.92 13.73 8.32
N GLY A 658 4.39 13.23 9.45
CA GLY A 658 3.38 13.92 10.25
C GLY A 658 1.93 13.75 9.79
N ILE A 659 1.67 13.01 8.72
CA ILE A 659 0.31 12.87 8.16
C ILE A 659 -0.47 11.71 8.81
N HIS A 660 0.16 10.55 8.94
CA HIS A 660 -0.52 9.32 9.36
C HIS A 660 -0.31 8.95 10.83
N GLY A 661 0.38 9.79 11.60
CA GLY A 661 0.76 9.43 12.97
C GLY A 661 1.70 8.23 13.02
N GLY A 662 1.47 7.29 13.93
CA GLY A 662 2.30 6.08 14.09
C GLY A 662 1.85 4.89 13.26
N ASN A 663 0.64 4.93 12.67
CA ASN A 663 0.09 3.84 11.84
C ASN A 663 -0.93 4.37 10.82
N ARG A 664 -0.88 3.85 9.59
CA ARG A 664 -1.70 4.32 8.47
C ARG A 664 -2.84 3.35 8.16
N LEU A 665 -4.05 3.89 7.97
CA LEU A 665 -5.20 3.09 7.50
C LEU A 665 -4.99 2.59 6.07
N GLY A 666 -5.52 1.40 5.78
CA GLY A 666 -5.59 0.86 4.41
C GLY A 666 -6.31 1.83 3.48
N GLY A 667 -5.80 2.03 2.25
CA GLY A 667 -6.40 2.95 1.27
C GLY A 667 -6.03 4.44 1.44
N ASN A 668 -5.59 4.91 2.61
CA ASN A 668 -5.23 6.31 2.81
C ASN A 668 -4.00 6.75 2.01
N ALA A 669 -3.03 5.86 1.75
CA ALA A 669 -1.82 6.24 1.04
C ALA A 669 -2.09 6.75 -0.38
N ILE A 670 -2.98 6.07 -1.13
CA ILE A 670 -3.24 6.47 -2.53
C ILE A 670 -3.90 7.84 -2.59
N VAL A 671 -4.90 8.11 -1.77
CA VAL A 671 -5.55 9.43 -1.77
C VAL A 671 -4.58 10.52 -1.31
N GLU A 672 -3.79 10.26 -0.27
CA GLU A 672 -2.81 11.21 0.25
C GLU A 672 -1.78 11.60 -0.80
N ILE A 673 -1.10 10.61 -1.45
CA ILE A 673 -0.04 10.91 -2.42
C ILE A 673 -0.53 11.72 -3.63
N PHE A 674 -1.74 11.48 -4.10
CA PHE A 674 -2.31 12.23 -5.23
C PHE A 674 -2.75 13.63 -4.82
N VAL A 675 -3.36 13.79 -3.65
CA VAL A 675 -3.76 15.11 -3.14
C VAL A 675 -2.53 15.95 -2.83
N SER A 676 -1.56 15.40 -2.08
CA SER A 676 -0.33 16.13 -1.73
C SER A 676 0.51 16.49 -2.97
N GLY A 677 0.58 15.58 -3.95
CA GLY A 677 1.29 15.85 -5.20
C GLY A 677 0.68 17.01 -5.98
N ARG A 678 -0.65 17.07 -6.10
CA ARG A 678 -1.36 18.20 -6.72
C ARG A 678 -1.09 19.49 -5.96
N THR A 679 -1.30 19.48 -4.63
CA THR A 679 -1.09 20.68 -3.80
C THR A 679 0.34 21.22 -3.89
N ALA A 680 1.36 20.36 -3.94
CA ALA A 680 2.76 20.79 -4.08
C ALA A 680 3.06 21.49 -5.41
N ALA A 681 2.19 21.39 -6.40
CA ALA A 681 2.36 21.96 -7.73
C ALA A 681 1.44 23.16 -8.01
N GLU A 682 0.39 23.38 -7.20
CA GLU A 682 -0.51 24.56 -7.23
C GLU A 682 0.21 25.80 -6.68
#